data_4a90f166abf3cdd039494a228674a2d0
#
_entry.id   4a90f166abf3cdd039494a228674a2d0
#
_cell.length_a   1.000
_cell.length_b   1.000
_cell.length_c   1.000
_cell.angle_alpha   90.00
_cell.angle_beta   90.00
_cell.angle_gamma   90.00
#
_symmetry.space_group_name_H-M   'P 1'
#
loop_
_entity.id
_entity.type
_entity.pdbx_description
1 polymer ?
#
loop_
_entity_poly.entity_id
_entity_poly.type
_entity_poly.pdbx_seq_one_letter_code
_entity_poly.pdbx_strand_id
1 'polypeptide(L)'
;TSICSALLHDVVEDTDYTVEDIENMFGKKIAQIVDGLTKLSGGVFGDRAQLQAENFKKLLLTMSDDIRVILIKIADRLHNMRTLGAQAPNKRYKIAGETLYIYAPLANRLGLNKIKNELEDLSFKHEHPDEYNTIEGKLAETQAERDSVFDSFTAPIREQLDSLGLNYEIKQRVKTPYSVWNKMQTKHVPFEEVFDILAVRIIFDPKDPKTELNECFDIYVGLCKIYKSHPDRLRDWVSHPKANGYQALHVTLMSNSGEWIEVQIRSRRMNEIAEKGLAAHWKYKDGEKTETSAELELDKWLNTIKEILDDPQPDAMDFLDSIKLNLFASEIFVFTPKGELRTLPAGSTTLDFAFTIHTFVGSHCIGAKVNHKLVAIDYKLQSGDQVEVLTSKTAHPTRQWLSFASTAKAKTKIKAILRREEREAARKGEYMLDDFLRKNNVVKDTIVIDKLCKQHECQKPEDLYTAIGLGNFQLGPVDISSLSEKTDKRWKRLFSFGKKKSKKVDAVDAPEPVDRKKMLSLTDENLRTKYTLSECCRPIPGDDVMGFVDENGHIFIHKVQCPDCQKLKSTHGNSILGARWDTSDQALFPVDIFIKGIDTQGLLHQITEVISVLHSANIIRLQVNCKSGIFESTIQMFVHGTKEVKGIISSLKKVRDVKEVTRV
;
A
#
# COMPACT_ATOMS: atom_id res chain seq x y z
N THR A 1 2.79 7.11 -34.11
CA THR A 1 2.59 8.01 -32.97
C THR A 1 3.30 7.46 -31.72
N SER A 2 2.92 6.27 -31.16
CA SER A 2 3.49 5.74 -29.90
C SER A 2 5.02 5.59 -29.92
N ILE A 3 5.59 5.05 -31.00
CA ILE A 3 7.05 4.88 -31.14
C ILE A 3 7.74 6.25 -31.20
N CYS A 4 7.21 7.22 -31.96
CA CYS A 4 7.76 8.57 -32.00
C CYS A 4 7.71 9.23 -30.61
N SER A 5 6.57 9.13 -29.91
CA SER A 5 6.46 9.69 -28.56
C SER A 5 7.40 9.00 -27.57
N ALA A 6 7.63 7.69 -27.71
CA ALA A 6 8.59 6.96 -26.88
C ALA A 6 10.04 7.40 -27.14
N LEU A 7 10.39 7.72 -28.40
CA LEU A 7 11.72 8.25 -28.72
C LEU A 7 11.94 9.68 -28.23
N LEU A 8 10.86 10.46 -28.11
CA LEU A 8 10.89 11.89 -27.75
C LEU A 8 10.55 12.14 -26.26
N HIS A 9 10.34 11.07 -25.44
CA HIS A 9 9.74 11.18 -24.12
C HIS A 9 10.51 12.05 -23.13
N ASP A 10 11.83 12.13 -23.21
CA ASP A 10 12.68 12.92 -22.33
C ASP A 10 13.24 14.20 -22.99
N VAL A 11 12.92 14.46 -24.29
CA VAL A 11 13.48 15.61 -25.02
C VAL A 11 13.15 16.93 -24.32
N VAL A 12 11.93 17.09 -23.85
CA VAL A 12 11.50 18.32 -23.15
C VAL A 12 12.09 18.43 -21.74
N GLU A 13 12.44 17.30 -21.09
CA GLU A 13 13.09 17.31 -19.76
C GLU A 13 14.59 17.60 -19.85
N ASP A 14 15.27 17.08 -20.88
CA ASP A 14 16.72 17.04 -20.95
C ASP A 14 17.34 18.03 -21.95
N THR A 15 16.49 18.78 -22.71
CA THR A 15 16.95 19.76 -23.70
C THR A 15 16.17 21.06 -23.62
N ASP A 16 16.56 22.07 -24.39
CA ASP A 16 15.88 23.36 -24.49
C ASP A 16 14.61 23.34 -25.39
N TYR A 17 14.27 22.17 -26.00
CA TYR A 17 13.08 22.06 -26.82
C TYR A 17 11.81 22.07 -25.96
N THR A 18 10.82 22.82 -26.38
CA THR A 18 9.52 22.94 -25.69
C THR A 18 8.47 21.96 -26.26
N VAL A 19 7.36 21.81 -25.57
CA VAL A 19 6.21 21.03 -26.08
C VAL A 19 5.67 21.63 -27.37
N GLU A 20 5.73 22.96 -27.51
CA GLU A 20 5.32 23.65 -28.74
C GLU A 20 6.25 23.31 -29.91
N ASP A 21 7.54 23.19 -29.70
CA ASP A 21 8.48 22.76 -30.75
C ASP A 21 8.18 21.32 -31.20
N ILE A 22 7.86 20.44 -30.25
CA ILE A 22 7.42 19.06 -30.58
C ILE A 22 6.10 19.08 -31.35
N GLU A 23 5.15 19.96 -31.01
CA GLU A 23 3.88 20.10 -31.75
C GLU A 23 4.13 20.55 -33.18
N ASN A 24 4.99 21.54 -33.36
CA ASN A 24 5.32 22.08 -34.68
C ASN A 24 6.04 21.06 -35.57
N MET A 25 6.93 20.24 -35.02
CA MET A 25 7.72 19.27 -35.78
C MET A 25 7.00 17.93 -36.01
N PHE A 26 6.23 17.44 -35.06
CA PHE A 26 5.69 16.08 -35.06
C PHE A 26 4.16 16.03 -34.93
N GLY A 27 3.53 17.17 -34.71
CA GLY A 27 2.07 17.34 -34.67
C GLY A 27 1.50 17.15 -33.24
N LYS A 28 0.32 17.72 -33.06
CA LYS A 28 -0.39 17.91 -31.79
C LYS A 28 -0.51 16.62 -30.95
N LYS A 29 -0.80 15.48 -31.61
CA LYS A 29 -1.04 14.22 -30.87
C LYS A 29 0.24 13.66 -30.24
N ILE A 30 1.39 13.84 -30.90
CA ILE A 30 2.70 13.42 -30.33
C ILE A 30 3.08 14.38 -29.21
N ALA A 31 2.93 15.68 -29.38
CA ALA A 31 3.19 16.68 -28.37
C ALA A 31 2.37 16.45 -27.08
N GLN A 32 1.07 16.15 -27.20
CA GLN A 32 0.22 15.83 -26.04
C GLN A 32 0.71 14.60 -25.26
N ILE A 33 1.16 13.55 -25.95
CA ILE A 33 1.70 12.35 -25.29
C ILE A 33 3.02 12.69 -24.61
N VAL A 34 3.93 13.42 -25.25
CA VAL A 34 5.22 13.85 -24.70
C VAL A 34 5.01 14.75 -23.49
N ASP A 35 4.09 15.74 -23.55
CA ASP A 35 3.76 16.57 -22.39
C ASP A 35 3.26 15.74 -21.18
N GLY A 36 2.41 14.75 -21.43
CA GLY A 36 1.95 13.82 -20.38
C GLY A 36 3.07 12.99 -19.75
N LEU A 37 4.16 12.73 -20.48
CA LEU A 37 5.33 12.01 -20.01
C LEU A 37 6.30 12.92 -19.23
N THR A 38 6.31 14.23 -19.56
CA THR A 38 7.23 15.23 -19.01
C THR A 38 6.86 15.60 -17.57
N LYS A 39 7.85 15.60 -16.68
CA LYS A 39 7.67 16.01 -15.28
C LYS A 39 7.49 17.52 -15.16
N LEU A 40 6.72 17.94 -14.15
CA LEU A 40 6.63 19.35 -13.79
C LEU A 40 7.97 19.83 -13.23
N SER A 41 8.54 20.89 -13.83
CA SER A 41 9.75 21.51 -13.33
C SER A 41 9.47 22.24 -12.01
N GLY A 42 10.29 22.00 -10.99
CA GLY A 42 10.07 22.51 -9.63
C GLY A 42 10.38 24.01 -9.51
N GLY A 43 9.41 24.87 -9.85
CA GLY A 43 9.58 26.32 -9.73
C GLY A 43 8.74 27.02 -8.66
N VAL A 44 7.67 26.43 -8.17
CA VAL A 44 6.70 27.11 -7.28
C VAL A 44 6.47 26.37 -5.95
N PHE A 45 6.82 25.09 -5.85
CA PHE A 45 6.51 24.27 -4.68
C PHE A 45 7.77 23.95 -3.89
N GLY A 46 7.87 24.47 -2.67
CA GLY A 46 9.00 24.25 -1.76
C GLY A 46 9.08 22.82 -1.18
N ASP A 47 8.01 22.02 -1.33
CA ASP A 47 7.95 20.65 -0.81
C ASP A 47 8.11 19.62 -1.95
N ARG A 48 9.17 18.80 -1.82
CA ARG A 48 9.50 17.73 -2.80
C ARG A 48 8.48 16.60 -2.85
N ALA A 49 7.79 16.32 -1.74
CA ALA A 49 6.75 15.30 -1.69
C ALA A 49 5.50 15.76 -2.47
N GLN A 50 5.17 17.03 -2.35
CA GLN A 50 4.07 17.64 -3.09
C GLN A 50 4.33 17.63 -4.60
N LEU A 51 5.56 17.95 -5.02
CA LEU A 51 5.95 17.88 -6.44
C LEU A 51 5.85 16.46 -7.00
N GLN A 52 6.23 15.44 -6.23
CA GLN A 52 6.10 14.05 -6.66
C GLN A 52 4.64 13.63 -6.81
N ALA A 53 3.78 14.06 -5.89
CA ALA A 53 2.33 13.80 -5.97
C ALA A 53 1.70 14.52 -7.16
N GLU A 54 2.08 15.78 -7.43
CA GLU A 54 1.58 16.54 -8.60
C GLU A 54 2.07 15.92 -9.92
N ASN A 55 3.31 15.47 -10.02
CA ASN A 55 3.80 14.73 -11.18
C ASN A 55 3.01 13.43 -11.40
N PHE A 56 2.71 12.70 -10.33
CA PHE A 56 1.92 11.49 -10.44
C PHE A 56 0.46 11.79 -10.80
N LYS A 57 -0.10 12.88 -10.27
CA LYS A 57 -1.43 13.39 -10.64
C LYS A 57 -1.50 13.74 -12.13
N LYS A 58 -0.51 14.47 -12.66
CA LYS A 58 -0.40 14.79 -14.08
C LYS A 58 -0.37 13.52 -14.94
N LEU A 59 0.47 12.54 -14.55
CA LEU A 59 0.57 11.25 -15.25
C LEU A 59 -0.78 10.53 -15.30
N LEU A 60 -1.50 10.44 -14.18
CA LEU A 60 -2.80 9.77 -14.13
C LEU A 60 -3.89 10.50 -14.93
N LEU A 61 -3.92 11.83 -14.89
CA LEU A 61 -4.85 12.64 -15.68
C LEU A 61 -4.60 12.40 -17.18
N THR A 62 -3.36 12.53 -17.63
CA THR A 62 -3.01 12.33 -19.03
C THR A 62 -3.23 10.89 -19.49
N MET A 63 -2.99 9.91 -18.61
CA MET A 63 -3.31 8.50 -18.87
C MET A 63 -4.79 8.27 -19.11
N SER A 64 -5.66 8.99 -18.40
CA SER A 64 -7.11 8.87 -18.57
C SER A 64 -7.61 9.40 -19.92
N ASP A 65 -6.81 10.23 -20.57
CA ASP A 65 -7.09 10.77 -21.90
C ASP A 65 -6.38 9.96 -23.01
N ASP A 66 -5.23 9.38 -22.69
CA ASP A 66 -4.46 8.54 -23.61
C ASP A 66 -3.61 7.50 -22.89
N ILE A 67 -4.05 6.24 -22.90
CA ILE A 67 -3.37 5.14 -22.23
C ILE A 67 -1.93 4.91 -22.72
N ARG A 68 -1.57 5.37 -23.91
CA ARG A 68 -0.22 5.25 -24.46
C ARG A 68 0.82 5.93 -23.57
N VAL A 69 0.45 6.98 -22.85
CA VAL A 69 1.31 7.71 -21.91
C VAL A 69 1.82 6.73 -20.83
N ILE A 70 0.91 5.99 -20.18
CA ILE A 70 1.33 5.06 -19.11
C ILE A 70 2.10 3.86 -19.65
N LEU A 71 1.75 3.37 -20.86
CA LEU A 71 2.49 2.27 -21.49
C LEU A 71 3.94 2.65 -21.79
N ILE A 72 4.17 3.85 -22.32
CA ILE A 72 5.52 4.38 -22.55
C ILE A 72 6.25 4.55 -21.22
N LYS A 73 5.59 5.11 -20.20
CA LYS A 73 6.22 5.33 -18.89
C LYS A 73 6.56 4.04 -18.16
N ILE A 74 5.75 2.99 -18.30
CA ILE A 74 6.07 1.65 -17.78
C ILE A 74 7.27 1.04 -18.54
N ALA A 75 7.34 1.22 -19.86
CA ALA A 75 8.46 0.74 -20.67
C ALA A 75 9.77 1.47 -20.31
N ASP A 76 9.72 2.80 -20.18
CA ASP A 76 10.84 3.61 -19.67
C ASP A 76 11.28 3.13 -18.28
N ARG A 77 10.35 2.95 -17.35
CA ARG A 77 10.64 2.46 -16.00
C ARG A 77 11.29 1.08 -16.02
N LEU A 78 10.81 0.17 -16.85
CA LEU A 78 11.38 -1.17 -16.98
C LEU A 78 12.82 -1.10 -17.51
N HIS A 79 13.09 -0.26 -18.50
CA HIS A 79 14.45 -0.04 -18.99
C HIS A 79 15.36 0.53 -17.90
N ASN A 80 14.88 1.53 -17.16
CA ASN A 80 15.62 2.13 -16.05
C ASN A 80 15.93 1.12 -14.95
N MET A 81 14.99 0.20 -14.64
CA MET A 81 15.20 -0.85 -13.65
C MET A 81 16.25 -1.87 -14.09
N ARG A 82 16.28 -2.25 -15.37
CA ARG A 82 17.30 -3.16 -15.92
C ARG A 82 18.72 -2.59 -15.85
N THR A 83 18.86 -1.26 -15.92
CA THR A 83 20.15 -0.54 -15.90
C THR A 83 20.46 0.09 -14.53
N LEU A 84 19.63 -0.14 -13.52
CA LEU A 84 19.66 0.53 -12.22
C LEU A 84 20.98 0.28 -11.45
N GLY A 85 21.65 -0.83 -11.71
CA GLY A 85 22.94 -1.17 -11.08
C GLY A 85 24.04 -0.12 -11.24
N ALA A 86 24.00 0.69 -12.30
CA ALA A 86 24.95 1.77 -12.55
C ALA A 86 24.72 3.04 -11.69
N GLN A 87 23.58 3.15 -11.03
CA GLN A 87 23.22 4.32 -10.21
C GLN A 87 23.77 4.23 -8.79
N ALA A 88 23.92 5.41 -8.14
CA ALA A 88 24.30 5.49 -6.74
C ALA A 88 23.24 4.82 -5.81
N PRO A 89 23.67 4.20 -4.67
CA PRO A 89 22.78 3.44 -3.79
C PRO A 89 21.48 4.17 -3.41
N ASN A 90 21.56 5.45 -3.03
CA ASN A 90 20.39 6.24 -2.65
C ASN A 90 19.35 6.38 -3.77
N LYS A 91 19.85 6.55 -5.02
CA LYS A 91 18.97 6.58 -6.19
C LYS A 91 18.35 5.21 -6.47
N ARG A 92 19.10 4.12 -6.24
CA ARG A 92 18.57 2.75 -6.43
C ARG A 92 17.39 2.48 -5.53
N TYR A 93 17.51 2.75 -4.22
CA TYR A 93 16.41 2.55 -3.26
C TYR A 93 15.16 3.36 -3.60
N LYS A 94 15.35 4.63 -4.00
CA LYS A 94 14.22 5.48 -4.41
C LYS A 94 13.51 4.91 -5.64
N ILE A 95 14.26 4.60 -6.70
CA ILE A 95 13.71 4.13 -7.98
C ILE A 95 13.06 2.75 -7.80
N ALA A 96 13.68 1.85 -7.03
CA ALA A 96 13.13 0.53 -6.72
C ALA A 96 11.84 0.66 -5.91
N GLY A 97 11.81 1.50 -4.86
CA GLY A 97 10.62 1.76 -4.07
C GLY A 97 9.46 2.35 -4.90
N GLU A 98 9.71 3.40 -5.70
CA GLU A 98 8.69 3.95 -6.62
C GLU A 98 8.18 2.87 -7.59
N THR A 99 9.07 2.03 -8.10
CA THR A 99 8.72 0.96 -9.03
C THR A 99 7.81 -0.07 -8.37
N LEU A 100 8.16 -0.54 -7.19
CA LEU A 100 7.42 -1.55 -6.46
C LEU A 100 6.03 -1.05 -6.01
N TYR A 101 5.95 0.22 -5.60
CA TYR A 101 4.72 0.77 -5.00
C TYR A 101 3.83 1.56 -5.96
N ILE A 102 4.30 1.91 -7.15
CA ILE A 102 3.52 2.68 -8.12
C ILE A 102 3.44 1.93 -9.45
N TYR A 103 4.58 1.62 -10.08
CA TYR A 103 4.59 1.13 -11.46
C TYR A 103 4.23 -0.36 -11.59
N ALA A 104 4.65 -1.21 -10.66
CA ALA A 104 4.29 -2.63 -10.68
C ALA A 104 2.76 -2.82 -10.47
N PRO A 105 2.09 -2.13 -9.53
CA PRO A 105 0.64 -2.13 -9.41
C PRO A 105 -0.08 -1.58 -10.64
N LEU A 106 0.43 -0.51 -11.26
CA LEU A 106 -0.13 0.01 -12.52
C LEU A 106 -0.03 -1.02 -13.64
N ALA A 107 1.13 -1.66 -13.79
CA ALA A 107 1.33 -2.73 -14.76
C ALA A 107 0.37 -3.92 -14.49
N ASN A 108 0.15 -4.27 -13.21
CA ASN A 108 -0.83 -5.29 -12.82
C ASN A 108 -2.26 -4.91 -13.21
N ARG A 109 -2.65 -3.64 -12.98
CA ARG A 109 -4.00 -3.14 -13.33
C ARG A 109 -4.26 -3.14 -14.83
N LEU A 110 -3.21 -2.90 -15.61
CA LEU A 110 -3.26 -2.96 -17.08
C LEU A 110 -3.13 -4.40 -17.62
N GLY A 111 -3.00 -5.41 -16.76
CA GLY A 111 -2.84 -6.81 -17.14
C GLY A 111 -1.44 -7.16 -17.68
N LEU A 112 -0.46 -6.26 -17.59
CA LEU A 112 0.91 -6.45 -18.08
C LEU A 112 1.73 -7.34 -17.11
N ASN A 113 1.26 -8.57 -16.90
CA ASN A 113 1.78 -9.45 -15.83
C ASN A 113 3.27 -9.78 -15.96
N LYS A 114 3.80 -9.92 -17.17
CA LYS A 114 5.25 -10.14 -17.37
C LYS A 114 6.07 -8.96 -16.89
N ILE A 115 5.68 -7.76 -17.32
CA ILE A 115 6.35 -6.51 -16.94
C ILE A 115 6.23 -6.30 -15.44
N LYS A 116 5.05 -6.50 -14.87
CA LYS A 116 4.81 -6.41 -13.43
C LYS A 116 5.76 -7.33 -12.65
N ASN A 117 5.85 -8.60 -13.02
CA ASN A 117 6.72 -9.56 -12.34
C ASN A 117 8.20 -9.16 -12.45
N GLU A 118 8.65 -8.71 -13.62
CA GLU A 118 10.04 -8.28 -13.85
C GLU A 118 10.36 -7.01 -13.05
N LEU A 119 9.42 -6.04 -12.97
CA LEU A 119 9.57 -4.85 -12.14
C LEU A 119 9.68 -5.19 -10.66
N GLU A 120 8.86 -6.12 -10.16
CA GLU A 120 8.91 -6.61 -8.78
C GLU A 120 10.25 -7.31 -8.48
N ASP A 121 10.69 -8.22 -9.35
CA ASP A 121 11.95 -8.97 -9.15
C ASP A 121 13.17 -8.05 -9.20
N LEU A 122 13.23 -7.13 -10.15
CA LEU A 122 14.31 -6.14 -10.23
C LEU A 122 14.32 -5.21 -9.01
N SER A 123 13.15 -4.79 -8.52
CA SER A 123 13.05 -4.00 -7.30
C SER A 123 13.57 -4.79 -6.10
N PHE A 124 13.16 -6.04 -5.95
CA PHE A 124 13.60 -6.93 -4.88
C PHE A 124 15.10 -7.18 -4.93
N LYS A 125 15.65 -7.44 -6.11
CA LYS A 125 17.10 -7.62 -6.31
C LYS A 125 17.92 -6.42 -5.85
N HIS A 126 17.42 -5.20 -6.04
CA HIS A 126 18.11 -3.97 -5.63
C HIS A 126 17.86 -3.58 -4.18
N GLU A 127 16.71 -3.93 -3.63
CA GLU A 127 16.38 -3.63 -2.22
C GLU A 127 16.92 -4.69 -1.26
N HIS A 128 16.92 -5.96 -1.66
CA HIS A 128 17.27 -7.13 -0.84
C HIS A 128 18.17 -8.10 -1.62
N PRO A 129 19.40 -7.72 -1.99
CA PRO A 129 20.25 -8.52 -2.86
C PRO A 129 20.62 -9.88 -2.27
N ASP A 130 20.83 -9.99 -0.95
CA ASP A 130 21.24 -11.23 -0.30
C ASP A 130 20.11 -12.25 -0.26
N GLU A 131 18.90 -11.81 0.06
CA GLU A 131 17.70 -12.66 0.05
C GLU A 131 17.33 -13.06 -1.38
N TYR A 132 17.46 -12.14 -2.33
CA TYR A 132 17.24 -12.44 -3.75
C TYR A 132 18.18 -13.57 -4.21
N ASN A 133 19.49 -13.43 -3.99
CA ASN A 133 20.48 -14.41 -4.39
C ASN A 133 20.26 -15.76 -3.69
N THR A 134 19.88 -15.74 -2.39
CA THR A 134 19.58 -16.97 -1.64
C THR A 134 18.40 -17.72 -2.24
N ILE A 135 17.31 -17.00 -2.56
CA ILE A 135 16.09 -17.62 -3.14
C ILE A 135 16.38 -18.08 -4.58
N GLU A 136 17.07 -17.27 -5.39
CA GLU A 136 17.46 -17.63 -6.75
C GLU A 136 18.33 -18.87 -6.77
N GLY A 137 19.32 -18.98 -5.84
CA GLY A 137 20.16 -20.16 -5.66
C GLY A 137 19.33 -21.40 -5.33
N LYS A 138 18.45 -21.35 -4.34
CA LYS A 138 17.56 -22.47 -3.99
C LYS A 138 16.61 -22.86 -5.13
N LEU A 139 16.11 -21.89 -5.90
CA LEU A 139 15.31 -22.16 -7.08
C LEU A 139 16.12 -22.87 -8.17
N ALA A 140 17.39 -22.53 -8.35
CA ALA A 140 18.27 -23.19 -9.29
C ALA A 140 18.63 -24.62 -8.85
N GLU A 141 18.98 -24.82 -7.58
CA GLU A 141 19.33 -26.13 -7.01
C GLU A 141 18.18 -27.15 -7.13
N THR A 142 16.93 -26.73 -6.93
CA THR A 142 15.75 -27.60 -7.00
C THR A 142 15.14 -27.70 -8.41
N GLN A 143 15.80 -27.18 -9.44
CA GLN A 143 15.24 -27.16 -10.81
C GLN A 143 15.02 -28.57 -11.36
N ALA A 144 16.02 -29.45 -11.28
CA ALA A 144 15.95 -30.81 -11.82
C ALA A 144 14.84 -31.64 -11.13
N GLU A 145 14.66 -31.47 -9.84
CA GLU A 145 13.58 -32.11 -9.08
C GLU A 145 12.22 -31.61 -9.55
N ARG A 146 12.05 -30.30 -9.70
CA ARG A 146 10.78 -29.71 -10.20
C ARG A 146 10.47 -30.15 -11.64
N ASP A 147 11.47 -30.29 -12.50
CA ASP A 147 11.29 -30.75 -13.88
C ASP A 147 10.81 -32.20 -13.88
N SER A 148 11.39 -33.07 -13.03
CA SER A 148 10.95 -34.46 -12.86
C SER A 148 9.51 -34.55 -12.32
N VAL A 149 9.17 -33.73 -11.32
CA VAL A 149 7.79 -33.65 -10.78
C VAL A 149 6.83 -33.14 -11.85
N PHE A 150 7.21 -32.14 -12.64
CA PHE A 150 6.39 -31.63 -13.73
C PHE A 150 6.10 -32.69 -14.78
N ASP A 151 7.11 -33.43 -15.24
CA ASP A 151 6.97 -34.44 -16.27
C ASP A 151 6.08 -35.60 -15.80
N SER A 152 6.33 -36.14 -14.60
CA SER A 152 5.53 -37.23 -14.01
C SER A 152 4.08 -36.82 -13.76
N PHE A 153 3.85 -35.57 -13.31
CA PHE A 153 2.52 -35.04 -13.05
C PHE A 153 1.75 -34.75 -14.34
N THR A 154 2.43 -34.27 -15.40
CA THR A 154 1.74 -33.90 -16.65
C THR A 154 1.51 -35.07 -17.60
N ALA A 155 2.19 -36.20 -17.47
CA ALA A 155 2.02 -37.34 -18.35
C ALA A 155 0.56 -37.88 -18.38
N PRO A 156 -0.12 -38.19 -17.24
CA PRO A 156 -1.53 -38.62 -17.25
C PRO A 156 -2.47 -37.50 -17.71
N ILE A 157 -2.09 -36.22 -17.47
CA ILE A 157 -2.90 -35.08 -17.94
C ILE A 157 -2.90 -35.02 -19.47
N ARG A 158 -1.77 -35.29 -20.14
CA ARG A 158 -1.69 -35.32 -21.59
C ARG A 158 -2.59 -36.39 -22.16
N GLU A 159 -2.57 -37.63 -21.64
CA GLU A 159 -3.42 -38.70 -22.04
C GLU A 159 -4.92 -38.32 -21.91
N GLN A 160 -5.28 -37.65 -20.83
CA GLN A 160 -6.64 -37.19 -20.63
C GLN A 160 -7.07 -36.09 -21.62
N LEU A 161 -6.19 -35.15 -21.90
CA LEU A 161 -6.47 -34.06 -22.86
C LEU A 161 -6.56 -34.60 -24.30
N ASP A 162 -5.70 -35.56 -24.65
CA ASP A 162 -5.74 -36.27 -25.94
C ASP A 162 -7.07 -37.01 -26.11
N SER A 163 -7.58 -37.66 -25.04
CA SER A 163 -8.91 -38.32 -25.05
C SER A 163 -10.06 -37.37 -25.28
N LEU A 164 -9.90 -36.08 -24.88
CA LEU A 164 -10.92 -35.06 -25.13
C LEU A 164 -10.84 -34.48 -26.55
N GLY A 165 -9.81 -34.84 -27.31
CA GLY A 165 -9.58 -34.37 -28.68
C GLY A 165 -9.35 -32.88 -28.75
N LEU A 166 -8.64 -32.31 -27.77
CA LEU A 166 -8.29 -30.89 -27.71
C LEU A 166 -6.89 -30.66 -28.30
N ASN A 167 -6.71 -29.52 -28.94
CA ASN A 167 -5.38 -28.99 -29.23
C ASN A 167 -4.93 -28.15 -28.05
N TYR A 168 -3.78 -28.52 -27.46
CA TYR A 168 -3.33 -27.90 -26.21
C TYR A 168 -1.82 -27.77 -26.13
N GLU A 169 -1.38 -26.91 -25.22
CA GLU A 169 0.02 -26.73 -24.83
C GLU A 169 0.09 -26.73 -23.28
N ILE A 170 0.99 -27.54 -22.71
CA ILE A 170 1.24 -27.54 -21.27
C ILE A 170 2.56 -26.83 -20.99
N LYS A 171 2.54 -25.83 -20.11
CA LYS A 171 3.72 -25.07 -19.71
C LYS A 171 3.95 -25.17 -18.21
N GLN A 172 5.19 -25.34 -17.84
CA GLN A 172 5.65 -25.13 -16.48
C GLN A 172 5.65 -23.63 -16.15
N ARG A 173 5.27 -23.29 -14.94
CA ARG A 173 5.41 -21.95 -14.39
C ARG A 173 6.04 -22.03 -13.02
N VAL A 174 7.23 -21.46 -12.88
CA VAL A 174 7.89 -21.28 -11.59
C VAL A 174 7.63 -19.87 -11.09
N LYS A 175 7.36 -19.73 -9.79
CA LYS A 175 7.20 -18.41 -9.17
C LYS A 175 8.51 -17.64 -9.17
N THR A 176 8.40 -16.32 -9.33
CA THR A 176 9.56 -15.43 -9.30
C THR A 176 10.10 -15.28 -7.88
N PRO A 177 11.40 -14.96 -7.72
CA PRO A 177 12.04 -14.78 -6.42
C PRO A 177 11.26 -13.82 -5.49
N TYR A 178 10.80 -12.68 -6.01
CA TYR A 178 9.97 -11.76 -5.24
C TYR A 178 8.67 -12.40 -4.75
N SER A 179 7.98 -13.14 -5.61
CA SER A 179 6.71 -13.80 -5.26
C SER A 179 6.91 -14.88 -4.18
N VAL A 180 8.04 -15.58 -4.19
CA VAL A 180 8.42 -16.55 -3.14
C VAL A 180 8.72 -15.82 -1.84
N TRP A 181 9.59 -14.81 -1.88
CA TRP A 181 9.95 -14.00 -0.72
C TRP A 181 8.72 -13.36 -0.05
N ASN A 182 7.85 -12.74 -0.84
CA ASN A 182 6.62 -12.13 -0.32
C ASN A 182 5.72 -13.14 0.40
N LYS A 183 5.64 -14.38 -0.09
CA LYS A 183 4.92 -15.46 0.60
C LYS A 183 5.60 -15.90 1.89
N MET A 184 6.93 -16.02 1.89
CA MET A 184 7.69 -16.32 3.10
C MET A 184 7.43 -15.25 4.17
N GLN A 185 7.40 -13.96 3.79
CA GLN A 185 7.15 -12.85 4.71
C GLN A 185 5.70 -12.80 5.21
N THR A 186 4.72 -12.92 4.30
CA THR A 186 3.30 -12.77 4.65
C THR A 186 2.74 -13.97 5.42
N LYS A 187 3.29 -15.18 5.19
CA LYS A 187 2.87 -16.39 5.88
C LYS A 187 3.81 -16.81 7.01
N HIS A 188 4.92 -16.08 7.19
CA HIS A 188 5.98 -16.38 8.17
C HIS A 188 6.51 -17.82 8.07
N VAL A 189 6.70 -18.30 6.84
CA VAL A 189 7.19 -19.66 6.55
C VAL A 189 8.56 -19.64 5.88
N PRO A 190 9.43 -20.65 6.07
CA PRO A 190 10.68 -20.78 5.34
C PRO A 190 10.40 -21.17 3.87
N PHE A 191 11.45 -21.10 3.04
CA PHE A 191 11.37 -21.42 1.60
C PHE A 191 10.78 -22.82 1.33
N GLU A 192 11.18 -23.80 2.11
CA GLU A 192 10.79 -25.20 2.01
C GLU A 192 9.29 -25.44 2.28
N GLU A 193 8.63 -24.53 2.97
CA GLU A 193 7.21 -24.59 3.26
C GLU A 193 6.35 -23.76 2.25
N VAL A 194 6.95 -23.22 1.21
CA VAL A 194 6.21 -22.52 0.15
C VAL A 194 5.73 -23.55 -0.90
N PHE A 195 4.58 -24.12 -0.69
CA PHE A 195 4.04 -25.26 -1.45
C PHE A 195 3.74 -25.01 -2.93
N ASP A 196 3.58 -23.80 -3.40
CA ASP A 196 3.13 -23.49 -4.75
C ASP A 196 4.18 -22.80 -5.60
N ILE A 197 5.43 -23.21 -5.45
CA ILE A 197 6.56 -22.73 -6.27
C ILE A 197 6.37 -23.18 -7.72
N LEU A 198 5.95 -24.42 -7.91
CA LEU A 198 5.62 -25.01 -9.21
C LEU A 198 4.12 -24.88 -9.50
N ALA A 199 3.78 -24.41 -10.67
CA ALA A 199 2.44 -24.47 -11.23
C ALA A 199 2.47 -25.02 -12.65
N VAL A 200 1.38 -25.69 -13.03
CA VAL A 200 1.16 -26.21 -14.38
C VAL A 200 0.14 -25.34 -15.10
N ARG A 201 0.41 -24.96 -16.32
CA ARG A 201 -0.48 -24.18 -17.14
C ARG A 201 -0.92 -24.99 -18.35
N ILE A 202 -2.21 -25.19 -18.48
CA ILE A 202 -2.83 -25.82 -19.64
C ILE A 202 -3.45 -24.72 -20.49
N ILE A 203 -2.94 -24.59 -21.73
CA ILE A 203 -3.42 -23.64 -22.72
C ILE A 203 -4.06 -24.45 -23.85
N PHE A 204 -5.34 -24.30 -24.08
CA PHE A 204 -6.05 -25.04 -25.10
C PHE A 204 -6.67 -24.13 -26.17
N ASP A 205 -6.89 -24.69 -27.36
CA ASP A 205 -7.63 -24.05 -28.43
C ASP A 205 -9.08 -24.54 -28.38
N PRO A 206 -10.07 -23.64 -28.08
CA PRO A 206 -11.46 -24.03 -27.96
C PRO A 206 -12.00 -24.51 -29.34
N LYS A 207 -12.84 -25.55 -29.35
CA LYS A 207 -13.48 -26.09 -30.57
C LYS A 207 -14.42 -25.04 -31.17
N ASP A 208 -15.15 -24.32 -30.33
CA ASP A 208 -15.98 -23.17 -30.68
C ASP A 208 -15.75 -22.05 -29.64
N PRO A 209 -15.57 -20.79 -30.04
CA PRO A 209 -15.49 -19.68 -29.10
C PRO A 209 -16.64 -19.62 -28.08
N LYS A 210 -17.82 -20.11 -28.42
CA LYS A 210 -18.98 -20.15 -27.52
C LYS A 210 -18.88 -21.23 -26.44
N THR A 211 -18.09 -22.27 -26.65
CA THR A 211 -17.91 -23.40 -25.72
C THR A 211 -16.67 -23.23 -24.85
N GLU A 212 -15.90 -22.15 -25.04
CA GLU A 212 -14.64 -21.89 -24.35
C GLU A 212 -14.74 -22.05 -22.82
N LEU A 213 -15.82 -21.55 -22.22
CA LEU A 213 -16.06 -21.67 -20.78
C LEU A 213 -16.32 -23.14 -20.39
N ASN A 214 -17.22 -23.81 -21.10
CA ASN A 214 -17.57 -25.23 -20.82
C ASN A 214 -16.32 -26.10 -20.92
N GLU A 215 -15.52 -25.92 -21.95
CA GLU A 215 -14.29 -26.69 -22.16
C GLU A 215 -13.25 -26.49 -21.04
N CYS A 216 -13.18 -25.31 -20.41
CA CYS A 216 -12.38 -25.13 -19.20
C CYS A 216 -12.82 -26.04 -18.06
N PHE A 217 -14.15 -26.20 -17.86
CA PHE A 217 -14.70 -27.06 -16.82
C PHE A 217 -14.65 -28.56 -17.22
N ASP A 218 -14.77 -28.91 -18.49
CA ASP A 218 -14.56 -30.26 -18.96
C ASP A 218 -13.13 -30.74 -18.71
N ILE A 219 -12.14 -29.90 -18.97
CA ILE A 219 -10.75 -30.17 -18.62
C ILE A 219 -10.63 -30.37 -17.10
N TYR A 220 -11.20 -29.49 -16.29
CA TYR A 220 -11.16 -29.58 -14.82
C TYR A 220 -11.76 -30.91 -14.34
N VAL A 221 -12.92 -31.29 -14.84
CA VAL A 221 -13.58 -32.59 -14.51
C VAL A 221 -12.69 -33.76 -14.94
N GLY A 222 -12.04 -33.66 -16.10
CA GLY A 222 -11.08 -34.66 -16.58
C GLY A 222 -9.90 -34.81 -15.62
N LEU A 223 -9.32 -33.69 -15.13
CA LEU A 223 -8.22 -33.71 -14.18
C LEU A 223 -8.64 -34.31 -12.83
N CYS A 224 -9.86 -34.06 -12.36
CA CYS A 224 -10.37 -34.60 -11.11
C CYS A 224 -10.58 -36.14 -11.15
N LYS A 225 -10.64 -36.76 -12.33
CA LYS A 225 -10.65 -38.22 -12.48
C LYS A 225 -9.25 -38.83 -12.22
N ILE A 226 -8.19 -38.07 -12.48
CA ILE A 226 -6.80 -38.51 -12.32
C ILE A 226 -6.29 -38.18 -10.93
N TYR A 227 -6.50 -36.95 -10.48
CA TYR A 227 -5.95 -36.39 -9.25
C TYR A 227 -7.04 -35.87 -8.31
N LYS A 228 -6.78 -35.93 -7.01
CA LYS A 228 -7.69 -35.36 -6.01
C LYS A 228 -7.51 -33.85 -5.94
N SER A 229 -8.60 -33.11 -6.10
CA SER A 229 -8.60 -31.65 -5.98
C SER A 229 -8.74 -31.21 -4.51
N HIS A 230 -8.10 -30.08 -4.17
CA HIS A 230 -8.29 -29.42 -2.88
C HIS A 230 -9.62 -28.64 -2.92
N PRO A 231 -10.60 -28.97 -2.04
CA PRO A 231 -11.95 -28.41 -2.15
C PRO A 231 -12.00 -26.87 -2.03
N ASP A 232 -11.18 -26.29 -1.16
CA ASP A 232 -11.20 -24.83 -0.89
C ASP A 232 -10.28 -24.01 -1.80
N ARG A 233 -9.64 -24.65 -2.81
CA ARG A 233 -8.67 -24.00 -3.69
C ARG A 233 -9.07 -24.01 -5.17
N LEU A 234 -10.35 -24.19 -5.47
CA LEU A 234 -10.89 -23.91 -6.79
C LEU A 234 -11.17 -22.41 -6.91
N ARG A 235 -10.60 -21.76 -7.94
CA ARG A 235 -10.82 -20.33 -8.22
C ARG A 235 -11.28 -20.16 -9.65
N ASP A 236 -12.51 -19.75 -9.80
CA ASP A 236 -13.15 -19.52 -11.09
C ASP A 236 -13.00 -18.05 -11.51
N TRP A 237 -11.92 -17.80 -12.26
CA TRP A 237 -11.71 -16.53 -12.94
C TRP A 237 -12.13 -16.58 -14.41
N VAL A 238 -12.79 -17.67 -14.85
CA VAL A 238 -13.35 -17.81 -16.20
C VAL A 238 -14.75 -17.22 -16.24
N SER A 239 -15.61 -17.64 -15.30
CA SER A 239 -16.98 -17.12 -15.18
C SER A 239 -16.99 -15.69 -14.63
N HIS A 240 -16.01 -15.34 -13.77
CA HIS A 240 -15.88 -14.04 -13.13
C HIS A 240 -14.47 -13.50 -13.32
N PRO A 241 -14.17 -12.87 -14.49
CA PRO A 241 -12.86 -12.31 -14.78
C PRO A 241 -12.42 -11.29 -13.75
N LYS A 242 -11.10 -11.21 -13.49
CA LYS A 242 -10.55 -10.14 -12.65
C LYS A 242 -10.69 -8.79 -13.35
N ALA A 243 -10.68 -7.70 -12.58
CA ALA A 243 -10.79 -6.34 -13.10
C ALA A 243 -9.70 -5.96 -14.13
N ASN A 244 -8.56 -6.65 -14.13
CA ASN A 244 -7.51 -6.49 -15.15
C ASN A 244 -7.70 -7.41 -16.38
N GLY A 245 -8.88 -8.00 -16.54
CA GLY A 245 -9.21 -8.89 -17.65
C GLY A 245 -8.62 -10.31 -17.55
N TYR A 246 -7.93 -10.65 -16.46
CA TYR A 246 -7.37 -11.99 -16.28
C TYR A 246 -8.45 -13.06 -16.17
N GLN A 247 -8.34 -14.09 -17.00
CA GLN A 247 -9.22 -15.26 -17.02
C GLN A 247 -8.40 -16.54 -16.91
N ALA A 248 -8.75 -17.43 -16.01
CA ALA A 248 -8.25 -18.80 -15.90
C ALA A 248 -9.07 -19.56 -14.85
N LEU A 249 -9.21 -20.86 -14.99
CA LEU A 249 -9.69 -21.73 -13.93
C LEU A 249 -8.48 -22.27 -13.18
N HIS A 250 -8.36 -21.94 -11.88
CA HIS A 250 -7.27 -22.43 -11.03
C HIS A 250 -7.78 -23.58 -10.17
N VAL A 251 -7.10 -24.70 -10.21
CA VAL A 251 -7.34 -25.84 -9.34
C VAL A 251 -6.02 -26.27 -8.70
N THR A 252 -6.08 -26.71 -7.44
CA THR A 252 -4.95 -27.31 -6.75
C THR A 252 -5.17 -28.81 -6.65
N LEU A 253 -4.27 -29.60 -7.22
CA LEU A 253 -4.35 -31.04 -7.31
C LEU A 253 -3.24 -31.71 -6.50
N MET A 254 -3.53 -32.87 -5.90
CA MET A 254 -2.55 -33.67 -5.18
C MET A 254 -1.80 -34.55 -6.17
N SER A 255 -0.49 -34.39 -6.29
CA SER A 255 0.38 -35.24 -7.09
C SER A 255 0.55 -36.62 -6.46
N ASN A 256 1.05 -37.59 -7.22
CA ASN A 256 1.37 -38.94 -6.71
C ASN A 256 2.56 -38.91 -5.72
N SER A 257 3.37 -37.85 -5.72
CA SER A 257 4.46 -37.62 -4.73
C SER A 257 3.95 -36.99 -3.43
N GLY A 258 2.66 -36.68 -3.30
CA GLY A 258 2.08 -36.08 -2.10
C GLY A 258 2.21 -34.56 -2.05
N GLU A 259 2.54 -33.91 -3.16
CA GLU A 259 2.65 -32.46 -3.27
C GLU A 259 1.40 -31.83 -3.87
N TRP A 260 1.04 -30.63 -3.36
CA TRP A 260 -0.01 -29.84 -3.95
C TRP A 260 0.50 -28.99 -5.11
N ILE A 261 -0.02 -29.25 -6.33
CA ILE A 261 0.36 -28.53 -7.55
C ILE A 261 -0.82 -27.68 -8.03
N GLU A 262 -0.59 -26.39 -8.25
CA GLU A 262 -1.58 -25.50 -8.87
C GLU A 262 -1.62 -25.74 -10.38
N VAL A 263 -2.82 -26.00 -10.92
CA VAL A 263 -3.06 -26.09 -12.36
C VAL A 263 -3.91 -24.92 -12.80
N GLN A 264 -3.47 -24.20 -13.82
CA GLN A 264 -4.14 -23.06 -14.43
C GLN A 264 -4.65 -23.46 -15.81
N ILE A 265 -5.96 -23.56 -15.97
CA ILE A 265 -6.63 -23.93 -17.21
C ILE A 265 -7.13 -22.64 -17.89
N ARG A 266 -6.76 -22.43 -19.15
CA ARG A 266 -7.19 -21.27 -19.93
C ARG A 266 -7.07 -21.50 -21.43
N SER A 267 -7.91 -20.85 -22.21
CA SER A 267 -7.79 -20.86 -23.67
C SER A 267 -6.58 -20.03 -24.15
N ARG A 268 -6.23 -20.16 -25.43
CA ARG A 268 -5.19 -19.36 -26.04
C ARG A 268 -5.49 -17.86 -25.99
N ARG A 269 -6.75 -17.47 -26.22
CA ARG A 269 -7.22 -16.08 -26.06
C ARG A 269 -7.01 -15.57 -24.63
N MET A 270 -7.46 -16.34 -23.63
CA MET A 270 -7.28 -16.00 -22.21
C MET A 270 -5.79 -15.88 -21.85
N ASN A 271 -4.95 -16.76 -22.43
CA ASN A 271 -3.51 -16.73 -22.24
C ASN A 271 -2.89 -15.45 -22.83
N GLU A 272 -3.30 -15.04 -24.02
CA GLU A 272 -2.82 -13.78 -24.62
C GLU A 272 -3.17 -12.56 -23.77
N ILE A 273 -4.41 -12.47 -23.28
CA ILE A 273 -4.83 -11.41 -22.36
C ILE A 273 -3.98 -11.44 -21.08
N ALA A 274 -3.75 -12.63 -20.50
CA ALA A 274 -2.98 -12.76 -19.29
C ALA A 274 -1.49 -12.42 -19.44
N GLU A 275 -0.91 -12.59 -20.65
CA GLU A 275 0.52 -12.35 -20.92
C GLU A 275 0.79 -10.93 -21.43
N LYS A 276 -0.08 -10.42 -22.31
CA LYS A 276 0.12 -9.15 -23.01
C LYS A 276 -0.71 -8.01 -22.43
N GLY A 277 -1.67 -8.31 -21.56
CA GLY A 277 -2.60 -7.36 -20.96
C GLY A 277 -3.73 -6.92 -21.92
N LEU A 278 -4.65 -6.14 -21.36
CA LEU A 278 -5.78 -5.56 -22.10
C LEU A 278 -5.32 -4.66 -23.27
N ALA A 279 -4.20 -3.98 -23.10
CA ALA A 279 -3.64 -3.08 -24.10
C ALA A 279 -3.30 -3.78 -25.44
N ALA A 280 -3.04 -5.07 -25.44
CA ALA A 280 -2.77 -5.85 -26.66
C ALA A 280 -4.06 -6.13 -27.47
N HIS A 281 -5.23 -6.11 -26.81
CA HIS A 281 -6.53 -6.26 -27.42
C HIS A 281 -7.15 -4.90 -27.84
N TRP A 282 -6.54 -3.80 -27.42
CA TRP A 282 -6.84 -2.48 -27.99
C TRP A 282 -6.30 -2.40 -29.42
N LYS A 283 -6.71 -3.34 -30.25
CA LYS A 283 -6.56 -3.15 -31.69
C LYS A 283 -7.33 -1.89 -32.03
N TYR A 284 -6.65 -0.96 -32.69
CA TYR A 284 -7.23 0.16 -33.38
C TYR A 284 -8.54 -0.28 -34.04
N LYS A 285 -9.66 0.02 -33.41
CA LYS A 285 -10.97 -0.17 -34.00
C LYS A 285 -11.17 0.93 -35.05
N ASP A 286 -10.83 0.62 -36.29
CA ASP A 286 -11.55 1.16 -37.40
C ASP A 286 -12.90 0.42 -37.46
N GLY A 287 -13.94 1.03 -36.88
CA GLY A 287 -15.32 0.88 -37.31
C GLY A 287 -16.24 -0.15 -36.65
N GLU A 288 -15.86 -1.05 -35.73
CA GLU A 288 -16.83 -1.98 -35.10
C GLU A 288 -16.93 -1.82 -33.59
N LYS A 289 -18.11 -1.41 -33.10
CA LYS A 289 -18.48 -1.20 -31.70
C LYS A 289 -18.88 -2.51 -31.01
N THR A 290 -17.95 -3.34 -30.62
CA THR A 290 -18.19 -4.35 -29.59
C THR A 290 -17.19 -4.15 -28.45
N GLU A 291 -17.59 -3.36 -27.44
CA GLU A 291 -16.84 -3.18 -26.21
C GLU A 291 -16.78 -4.51 -25.46
N THR A 292 -15.59 -4.99 -25.14
CA THR A 292 -15.42 -6.17 -24.30
C THR A 292 -15.69 -5.80 -22.83
N SER A 293 -16.17 -6.72 -22.02
CA SER A 293 -16.44 -6.49 -20.58
C SER A 293 -15.19 -5.96 -19.85
N ALA A 294 -14.01 -6.32 -20.31
CA ALA A 294 -12.73 -5.90 -19.75
C ALA A 294 -12.37 -4.42 -20.10
N GLU A 295 -12.76 -3.94 -21.28
CA GLU A 295 -12.63 -2.52 -21.66
C GLU A 295 -13.55 -1.66 -20.78
N LEU A 296 -14.78 -2.12 -20.54
CA LEU A 296 -15.72 -1.43 -19.65
C LEU A 296 -15.19 -1.34 -18.19
N GLU A 297 -14.49 -2.37 -17.70
CA GLU A 297 -13.89 -2.34 -16.36
C GLU A 297 -12.70 -1.39 -16.28
N LEU A 298 -11.89 -1.29 -17.34
CA LEU A 298 -10.80 -0.31 -17.42
C LEU A 298 -11.35 1.12 -17.45
N ASP A 299 -12.39 1.38 -18.24
CA ASP A 299 -13.04 2.70 -18.32
C ASP A 299 -13.69 3.08 -16.97
N LYS A 300 -14.35 2.15 -16.29
CA LYS A 300 -14.86 2.41 -14.93
C LYS A 300 -13.74 2.77 -13.97
N TRP A 301 -12.61 2.06 -14.02
CA TRP A 301 -11.45 2.36 -13.19
C TRP A 301 -10.85 3.73 -13.51
N LEU A 302 -10.68 4.08 -14.80
CA LEU A 302 -10.22 5.41 -15.23
C LEU A 302 -11.16 6.52 -14.75
N ASN A 303 -12.47 6.30 -14.81
CA ASN A 303 -13.45 7.24 -14.28
C ASN A 303 -13.34 7.38 -12.75
N THR A 304 -13.10 6.28 -12.03
CA THR A 304 -12.86 6.34 -10.57
C THR A 304 -11.59 7.15 -10.25
N ILE A 305 -10.53 6.98 -11.04
CA ILE A 305 -9.32 7.80 -10.92
C ILE A 305 -9.62 9.28 -11.18
N LYS A 306 -10.41 9.62 -12.23
CA LYS A 306 -10.85 11.00 -12.49
C LYS A 306 -11.63 11.58 -11.31
N GLU A 307 -12.59 10.83 -10.75
CA GLU A 307 -13.34 11.27 -9.57
C GLU A 307 -12.43 11.57 -8.35
N ILE A 308 -11.36 10.78 -8.16
CA ILE A 308 -10.38 11.02 -7.09
C ILE A 308 -9.53 12.27 -7.40
N LEU A 309 -9.19 12.50 -8.67
CA LEU A 309 -8.37 13.63 -9.12
C LEU A 309 -9.13 14.96 -9.10
N ASP A 310 -10.44 14.94 -9.33
CA ASP A 310 -11.32 16.12 -9.33
C ASP A 310 -11.66 16.60 -7.92
N ASP A 311 -11.42 15.77 -6.87
CA ASP A 311 -11.61 16.19 -5.50
C ASP A 311 -10.41 17.03 -5.03
N PRO A 312 -10.62 18.31 -4.64
CA PRO A 312 -9.55 19.17 -4.17
C PRO A 312 -9.02 18.67 -2.82
N GLN A 313 -8.02 17.80 -2.85
CA GLN A 313 -7.37 17.28 -1.65
C GLN A 313 -6.29 18.26 -1.18
N PRO A 314 -6.25 18.62 0.12
CA PRO A 314 -5.25 19.54 0.65
C PRO A 314 -3.89 18.88 0.86
N ASP A 315 -3.82 17.53 0.89
CA ASP A 315 -2.59 16.79 1.19
C ASP A 315 -2.24 15.82 0.06
N ALA A 316 -1.02 15.99 -0.46
CA ALA A 316 -0.42 15.13 -1.48
C ALA A 316 -0.30 13.66 -1.02
N MET A 317 -0.11 13.44 0.30
CA MET A 317 0.00 12.11 0.90
C MET A 317 -1.34 11.36 0.89
N ASP A 318 -2.41 12.04 1.30
CA ASP A 318 -3.78 11.49 1.26
C ASP A 318 -4.19 11.07 -0.15
N PHE A 319 -3.76 11.86 -1.15
CA PHE A 319 -3.99 11.55 -2.57
C PHE A 319 -3.27 10.27 -2.99
N LEU A 320 -1.96 10.16 -2.70
CA LEU A 320 -1.17 8.97 -3.03
C LEU A 320 -1.70 7.72 -2.33
N ASP A 321 -2.12 7.83 -1.06
CA ASP A 321 -2.69 6.71 -0.32
C ASP A 321 -4.06 6.27 -0.88
N SER A 322 -4.88 7.22 -1.32
CA SER A 322 -6.16 6.93 -1.98
C SER A 322 -5.99 6.19 -3.29
N ILE A 323 -5.01 6.59 -4.10
CA ILE A 323 -4.66 5.92 -5.36
C ILE A 323 -4.08 4.52 -5.09
N LYS A 324 -3.17 4.39 -4.13
CA LYS A 324 -2.59 3.09 -3.75
C LYS A 324 -3.66 2.09 -3.34
N LEU A 325 -4.61 2.49 -2.49
CA LEU A 325 -5.73 1.64 -2.09
C LEU A 325 -6.51 1.10 -3.30
N ASN A 326 -6.67 1.89 -4.36
CA ASN A 326 -7.32 1.46 -5.60
C ASN A 326 -6.45 0.54 -6.47
N LEU A 327 -5.13 0.68 -6.41
CA LEU A 327 -4.20 -0.10 -7.23
C LEU A 327 -3.91 -1.49 -6.67
N PHE A 328 -3.83 -1.63 -5.33
CA PHE A 328 -3.33 -2.84 -4.66
C PHE A 328 -4.42 -3.84 -4.24
N ALA A 329 -5.70 -3.46 -4.24
CA ALA A 329 -6.72 -4.29 -3.66
C ALA A 329 -7.00 -5.54 -4.51
N SER A 330 -6.86 -6.72 -3.90
CA SER A 330 -7.58 -7.91 -4.34
C SER A 330 -9.09 -7.65 -4.23
N GLU A 331 -9.89 -8.22 -5.10
CA GLU A 331 -11.32 -7.93 -5.17
C GLU A 331 -12.14 -9.01 -4.46
N ILE A 332 -13.24 -8.59 -3.83
CA ILE A 332 -14.29 -9.45 -3.32
C ILE A 332 -15.60 -9.17 -4.08
N PHE A 333 -16.41 -10.19 -4.21
CA PHE A 333 -17.70 -10.14 -4.91
C PHE A 333 -18.81 -10.23 -3.87
N VAL A 334 -19.64 -9.19 -3.78
CA VAL A 334 -20.69 -9.05 -2.77
C VAL A 334 -22.02 -8.81 -3.47
N PHE A 335 -23.10 -9.38 -2.94
CA PHE A 335 -24.42 -9.31 -3.54
C PHE A 335 -25.32 -8.30 -2.82
N THR A 336 -26.11 -7.55 -3.59
CA THR A 336 -27.25 -6.81 -3.03
C THR A 336 -28.39 -7.79 -2.71
N PRO A 337 -29.41 -7.39 -1.90
CA PRO A 337 -30.60 -8.24 -1.66
C PRO A 337 -31.37 -8.60 -2.93
N LYS A 338 -31.19 -7.84 -4.01
CA LYS A 338 -31.79 -8.12 -5.32
C LYS A 338 -30.96 -9.06 -6.19
N GLY A 339 -29.82 -9.57 -5.67
CA GLY A 339 -28.91 -10.45 -6.41
C GLY A 339 -27.94 -9.73 -7.35
N GLU A 340 -27.87 -8.38 -7.33
CA GLU A 340 -26.87 -7.65 -8.12
C GLU A 340 -25.49 -7.85 -7.54
N LEU A 341 -24.54 -8.25 -8.38
CA LEU A 341 -23.14 -8.40 -8.03
C LEU A 341 -22.45 -7.03 -7.93
N ARG A 342 -21.72 -6.80 -6.86
CA ARG A 342 -20.86 -5.63 -6.65
C ARG A 342 -19.44 -6.07 -6.34
N THR A 343 -18.49 -5.51 -7.05
CA THR A 343 -17.06 -5.76 -6.83
C THR A 343 -16.49 -4.70 -5.89
N LEU A 344 -15.77 -5.13 -4.87
CA LEU A 344 -15.15 -4.28 -3.85
C LEU A 344 -13.71 -4.72 -3.63
N PRO A 345 -12.81 -3.82 -3.19
CA PRO A 345 -11.51 -4.20 -2.69
C PRO A 345 -11.60 -5.15 -1.49
N ALA A 346 -10.71 -6.13 -1.40
CA ALA A 346 -10.63 -6.99 -0.22
C ALA A 346 -10.34 -6.16 1.05
N GLY A 347 -11.00 -6.50 2.14
CA GLY A 347 -10.96 -5.72 3.39
C GLY A 347 -11.94 -4.55 3.44
N SER A 348 -12.76 -4.36 2.40
CA SER A 348 -13.86 -3.40 2.41
C SER A 348 -14.88 -3.73 3.50
N THR A 349 -15.41 -2.67 4.10
CA THR A 349 -16.42 -2.74 5.16
C THR A 349 -17.85 -2.60 4.62
N THR A 350 -18.83 -2.84 5.46
CA THR A 350 -20.25 -2.57 5.12
C THR A 350 -20.49 -1.10 4.82
N LEU A 351 -19.72 -0.18 5.43
CA LEU A 351 -19.73 1.24 5.10
C LEU A 351 -19.24 1.51 3.67
N ASP A 352 -18.13 0.87 3.27
CA ASP A 352 -17.60 0.98 1.91
C ASP A 352 -18.65 0.52 0.89
N PHE A 353 -19.31 -0.61 1.15
CA PHE A 353 -20.39 -1.11 0.31
C PHE A 353 -21.54 -0.09 0.19
N ALA A 354 -21.96 0.53 1.31
CA ALA A 354 -23.01 1.54 1.32
C ALA A 354 -22.67 2.74 0.40
N PHE A 355 -21.41 3.21 0.41
CA PHE A 355 -20.95 4.26 -0.49
C PHE A 355 -20.85 3.84 -1.95
N THR A 356 -20.73 2.54 -2.26
CA THR A 356 -20.79 2.07 -3.66
C THR A 356 -22.19 2.11 -4.22
N ILE A 357 -23.22 1.96 -3.39
CA ILE A 357 -24.63 2.04 -3.82
C ILE A 357 -24.96 3.50 -4.16
N HIS A 358 -24.84 4.39 -3.19
CA HIS A 358 -25.10 5.82 -3.35
C HIS A 358 -24.49 6.63 -2.20
N THR A 359 -24.00 7.84 -2.47
CA THR A 359 -23.40 8.71 -1.43
C THR A 359 -24.39 8.97 -0.28
N PHE A 360 -25.68 9.16 -0.57
CA PHE A 360 -26.71 9.34 0.45
C PHE A 360 -26.85 8.09 1.33
N VAL A 361 -26.85 6.90 0.76
CA VAL A 361 -26.94 5.63 1.52
C VAL A 361 -25.72 5.47 2.41
N GLY A 362 -24.52 5.74 1.88
CA GLY A 362 -23.27 5.71 2.65
C GLY A 362 -23.25 6.71 3.81
N SER A 363 -23.64 7.97 3.56
CA SER A 363 -23.63 9.03 4.59
C SER A 363 -24.66 8.84 5.70
N HIS A 364 -25.71 8.05 5.48
CA HIS A 364 -26.75 7.77 6.46
C HIS A 364 -26.71 6.31 6.98
N CYS A 365 -25.63 5.59 6.72
CA CYS A 365 -25.46 4.20 7.13
C CYS A 365 -25.32 4.08 8.64
N ILE A 366 -26.10 3.18 9.26
CA ILE A 366 -26.04 2.85 10.69
C ILE A 366 -25.60 1.41 10.94
N GLY A 367 -25.59 0.57 9.93
CA GLY A 367 -25.25 -0.84 9.97
C GLY A 367 -25.70 -1.55 8.72
N ALA A 368 -25.56 -2.87 8.70
CA ALA A 368 -26.05 -3.70 7.62
C ALA A 368 -26.53 -5.07 8.15
N LYS A 369 -27.31 -5.78 7.32
CA LYS A 369 -27.51 -7.21 7.49
C LYS A 369 -26.65 -7.94 6.47
N VAL A 370 -25.71 -8.72 6.94
CA VAL A 370 -24.87 -9.59 6.10
C VAL A 370 -25.35 -11.02 6.28
N ASN A 371 -25.77 -11.66 5.20
CA ASN A 371 -26.34 -13.00 5.22
C ASN A 371 -27.45 -13.14 6.28
N HIS A 372 -28.34 -12.13 6.32
CA HIS A 372 -29.46 -11.98 7.27
C HIS A 372 -29.07 -11.69 8.75
N LYS A 373 -27.78 -11.54 9.07
CA LYS A 373 -27.30 -11.19 10.42
C LYS A 373 -26.97 -9.70 10.50
N LEU A 374 -27.43 -9.06 11.55
CA LEU A 374 -27.11 -7.64 11.82
C LEU A 374 -25.62 -7.49 12.16
N VAL A 375 -24.96 -6.56 11.49
CA VAL A 375 -23.52 -6.25 11.70
C VAL A 375 -23.31 -4.74 11.76
N ALA A 376 -22.20 -4.33 12.38
CA ALA A 376 -21.79 -2.94 12.46
C ALA A 376 -21.25 -2.41 11.12
N ILE A 377 -21.09 -1.07 11.04
CA ILE A 377 -20.62 -0.39 9.81
C ILE A 377 -19.15 -0.71 9.45
N ASP A 378 -18.34 -1.15 10.40
CA ASP A 378 -16.93 -1.51 10.26
C ASP A 378 -16.70 -3.02 9.96
N TYR A 379 -17.79 -3.81 9.87
CA TYR A 379 -17.69 -5.23 9.56
C TYR A 379 -17.04 -5.44 8.19
N LYS A 380 -15.99 -6.26 8.12
CA LYS A 380 -15.25 -6.60 6.90
C LYS A 380 -15.98 -7.66 6.10
N LEU A 381 -16.33 -7.32 4.88
CA LEU A 381 -17.06 -8.17 3.95
C LEU A 381 -16.17 -9.26 3.33
N GLN A 382 -16.79 -10.39 2.99
CA GLN A 382 -16.15 -11.50 2.32
C GLN A 382 -16.85 -11.77 0.96
N SER A 383 -16.13 -12.44 0.04
CA SER A 383 -16.75 -12.87 -1.23
C SER A 383 -17.92 -13.81 -0.96
N GLY A 384 -19.04 -13.56 -1.63
CA GLY A 384 -20.28 -14.32 -1.48
C GLY A 384 -21.27 -13.71 -0.49
N ASP A 385 -20.89 -12.70 0.28
CA ASP A 385 -21.80 -12.03 1.22
C ASP A 385 -22.95 -11.34 0.50
N GLN A 386 -24.17 -11.50 1.03
CA GLN A 386 -25.34 -10.72 0.65
C GLN A 386 -25.53 -9.60 1.68
N VAL A 387 -25.56 -8.35 1.24
CA VAL A 387 -25.53 -7.17 2.12
C VAL A 387 -26.75 -6.28 1.91
N GLU A 388 -27.54 -6.10 2.98
CA GLU A 388 -28.64 -5.15 3.06
C GLU A 388 -28.23 -3.97 3.97
N VAL A 389 -28.08 -2.78 3.40
CA VAL A 389 -27.64 -1.58 4.15
C VAL A 389 -28.82 -0.98 4.93
N LEU A 390 -28.60 -0.67 6.20
CA LEU A 390 -29.55 0.01 7.08
C LEU A 390 -29.16 1.48 7.22
N THR A 391 -30.14 2.37 7.01
CA THR A 391 -29.93 3.82 7.05
C THR A 391 -30.83 4.50 8.06
N SER A 392 -30.35 5.62 8.63
CA SER A 392 -31.17 6.52 9.46
C SER A 392 -31.00 7.96 8.99
N LYS A 393 -32.08 8.73 9.00
CA LYS A 393 -32.06 10.16 8.66
C LYS A 393 -31.21 11.00 9.63
N THR A 394 -30.98 10.50 10.83
CA THR A 394 -30.20 11.18 11.89
C THR A 394 -28.73 10.80 11.88
N ALA A 395 -28.35 9.81 11.08
CA ALA A 395 -26.94 9.39 10.98
C ALA A 395 -26.15 10.37 10.11
N HIS A 396 -24.96 10.72 10.58
CA HIS A 396 -24.01 11.58 9.87
C HIS A 396 -22.61 10.98 9.92
N PRO A 397 -21.77 11.17 8.90
CA PRO A 397 -20.38 10.76 8.91
C PRO A 397 -19.61 11.41 10.05
N THR A 398 -18.77 10.64 10.71
CA THR A 398 -17.86 11.14 11.75
C THR A 398 -16.41 10.95 11.31
N ARG A 399 -15.46 11.68 11.92
CA ARG A 399 -14.03 11.48 11.67
C ARG A 399 -13.58 10.04 11.95
N GLN A 400 -14.25 9.38 12.91
CA GLN A 400 -13.98 7.97 13.24
C GLN A 400 -14.24 7.03 12.05
N TRP A 401 -15.20 7.36 11.16
CA TRP A 401 -15.47 6.53 9.97
C TRP A 401 -14.27 6.39 9.05
N LEU A 402 -13.37 7.39 9.04
CA LEU A 402 -12.14 7.36 8.24
C LEU A 402 -11.15 6.27 8.69
N SER A 403 -11.21 5.85 9.96
CA SER A 403 -10.29 4.85 10.51
C SER A 403 -10.56 3.44 9.99
N PHE A 404 -11.81 3.12 9.64
CA PHE A 404 -12.18 1.78 9.16
C PHE A 404 -12.73 1.75 7.73
N ALA A 405 -13.05 2.89 7.12
CA ALA A 405 -13.32 2.95 5.69
C ALA A 405 -12.05 2.52 4.91
N SER A 406 -12.20 1.54 4.03
CA SER A 406 -11.08 0.95 3.28
C SER A 406 -10.99 1.48 1.86
N THR A 407 -12.11 1.92 1.25
CA THR A 407 -12.12 2.37 -0.13
C THR A 407 -11.82 3.88 -0.25
N ALA A 408 -11.08 4.25 -1.29
CA ALA A 408 -10.83 5.65 -1.60
C ALA A 408 -12.14 6.43 -1.81
N LYS A 409 -13.13 5.84 -2.49
CA LYS A 409 -14.45 6.46 -2.73
C LYS A 409 -15.14 6.82 -1.42
N ALA A 410 -15.21 5.90 -0.46
CA ALA A 410 -15.81 6.16 0.85
C ALA A 410 -15.03 7.25 1.59
N LYS A 411 -13.70 7.14 1.69
CA LYS A 411 -12.84 8.14 2.36
C LYS A 411 -13.01 9.53 1.77
N THR A 412 -12.96 9.67 0.44
CA THR A 412 -13.12 10.94 -0.25
C THR A 412 -14.50 11.55 0.02
N LYS A 413 -15.58 10.76 -0.09
CA LYS A 413 -16.93 11.26 0.16
C LYS A 413 -17.15 11.64 1.62
N ILE A 414 -16.62 10.85 2.59
CA ILE A 414 -16.68 11.20 4.02
C ILE A 414 -15.93 12.51 4.28
N LYS A 415 -14.69 12.65 3.79
CA LYS A 415 -13.91 13.90 3.92
C LYS A 415 -14.63 15.10 3.32
N ALA A 416 -15.23 14.95 2.14
CA ALA A 416 -15.98 16.02 1.48
C ALA A 416 -17.19 16.48 2.31
N ILE A 417 -17.94 15.53 2.90
CA ILE A 417 -19.08 15.83 3.77
C ILE A 417 -18.61 16.56 5.03
N LEU A 418 -17.59 16.04 5.73
CA LEU A 418 -17.06 16.65 6.94
C LEU A 418 -16.56 18.08 6.69
N ARG A 419 -15.83 18.31 5.61
CA ARG A 419 -15.36 19.66 5.21
C ARG A 419 -16.51 20.61 4.91
N ARG A 420 -17.58 20.11 4.28
CA ARG A 420 -18.76 20.92 4.02
C ARG A 420 -19.43 21.33 5.33
N GLU A 421 -19.61 20.39 6.25
CA GLU A 421 -20.17 20.67 7.58
C GLU A 421 -19.28 21.64 8.37
N GLU A 422 -17.96 21.48 8.35
CA GLU A 422 -17.01 22.41 8.97
C GLU A 422 -17.10 23.81 8.37
N ARG A 423 -17.23 23.96 7.04
CA ARG A 423 -17.43 25.26 6.39
C ARG A 423 -18.76 25.90 6.74
N GLU A 424 -19.84 25.12 6.80
CA GLU A 424 -21.16 25.61 7.21
C GLU A 424 -21.13 26.05 8.69
N ALA A 425 -20.48 25.26 9.56
CA ALA A 425 -20.25 25.61 10.96
C ALA A 425 -19.40 26.88 11.10
N ALA A 426 -18.29 27.00 10.33
CA ALA A 426 -17.44 28.19 10.34
C ALA A 426 -18.22 29.46 9.94
N ARG A 427 -19.03 29.41 8.89
CA ARG A 427 -19.87 30.54 8.48
C ARG A 427 -20.89 30.93 9.55
N LYS A 428 -21.54 29.92 10.17
CA LYS A 428 -22.46 30.15 11.27
C LYS A 428 -21.75 30.76 12.48
N GLY A 429 -20.57 30.25 12.84
CA GLY A 429 -19.76 30.73 13.94
C GLY A 429 -19.23 32.15 13.70
N GLU A 430 -18.80 32.47 12.49
CA GLU A 430 -18.39 33.83 12.09
C GLU A 430 -19.56 34.81 12.29
N TYR A 431 -20.76 34.45 11.82
CA TYR A 431 -21.94 35.27 12.01
C TYR A 431 -22.28 35.47 13.51
N MET A 432 -22.18 34.40 14.31
CA MET A 432 -22.42 34.46 15.76
C MET A 432 -21.37 35.34 16.45
N LEU A 433 -20.12 35.27 16.07
CA LEU A 433 -19.03 36.12 16.58
C LEU A 433 -19.26 37.58 16.20
N ASP A 434 -19.62 37.88 14.96
CA ASP A 434 -19.90 39.24 14.48
C ASP A 434 -21.08 39.86 15.24
N ASP A 435 -22.15 39.11 15.48
CA ASP A 435 -23.30 39.59 16.27
C ASP A 435 -22.92 39.81 17.72
N PHE A 436 -22.12 38.92 18.31
CA PHE A 436 -21.60 39.07 19.67
C PHE A 436 -20.72 40.30 19.85
N LEU A 437 -19.75 40.53 18.96
CA LEU A 437 -18.87 41.68 18.97
C LEU A 437 -19.64 42.99 18.78
N ARG A 438 -20.62 43.02 17.86
CA ARG A 438 -21.47 44.14 17.60
C ARG A 438 -22.35 44.52 18.83
N LYS A 439 -22.95 43.53 19.49
CA LYS A 439 -23.76 43.74 20.71
C LYS A 439 -22.92 44.31 21.85
N ASN A 440 -21.64 44.08 21.86
CA ASN A 440 -20.72 44.54 22.90
C ASN A 440 -19.85 45.74 22.46
N ASN A 441 -20.21 46.39 21.34
CA ASN A 441 -19.49 47.56 20.76
C ASN A 441 -17.98 47.34 20.54
N VAL A 442 -17.58 46.13 20.20
CA VAL A 442 -16.21 45.79 19.86
C VAL A 442 -16.08 45.72 18.34
N VAL A 443 -15.08 46.43 17.79
CA VAL A 443 -14.78 46.38 16.35
C VAL A 443 -14.02 45.10 16.03
N LYS A 444 -14.51 44.32 15.04
CA LYS A 444 -13.80 43.15 14.55
C LYS A 444 -12.55 43.58 13.82
N ASP A 445 -11.38 43.26 14.34
CA ASP A 445 -10.08 43.39 13.68
C ASP A 445 -9.23 42.13 13.88
N THR A 446 -8.11 42.06 13.18
CA THR A 446 -7.19 40.92 13.28
C THR A 446 -6.65 40.71 14.68
N ILE A 447 -6.46 41.79 15.45
CA ILE A 447 -5.93 41.72 16.82
C ILE A 447 -6.95 41.10 17.78
N VAL A 448 -8.24 41.43 17.61
CA VAL A 448 -9.33 40.85 18.37
C VAL A 448 -9.46 39.35 18.10
N ILE A 449 -9.39 38.96 16.82
CA ILE A 449 -9.46 37.55 16.41
C ILE A 449 -8.26 36.76 16.93
N ASP A 450 -7.04 37.29 16.80
CA ASP A 450 -5.82 36.65 17.31
C ASP A 450 -5.84 36.46 18.84
N LYS A 451 -6.40 37.43 19.59
CA LYS A 451 -6.57 37.29 21.04
C LYS A 451 -7.56 36.18 21.40
N LEU A 452 -8.69 36.12 20.71
CA LEU A 452 -9.68 35.06 20.91
C LEU A 452 -9.12 33.69 20.51
N CYS A 453 -8.40 33.60 19.41
CA CYS A 453 -7.71 32.37 19.01
C CYS A 453 -6.74 31.89 20.09
N LYS A 454 -5.93 32.78 20.65
CA LYS A 454 -5.00 32.43 21.74
C LYS A 454 -5.72 32.03 23.02
N GLN A 455 -6.82 32.70 23.35
CA GLN A 455 -7.62 32.41 24.54
C GLN A 455 -8.29 31.02 24.46
N HIS A 456 -8.71 30.62 23.28
CA HIS A 456 -9.40 29.35 23.02
C HIS A 456 -8.51 28.28 22.35
N GLU A 457 -7.18 28.49 22.37
CA GLU A 457 -6.18 27.55 21.85
C GLU A 457 -6.40 27.16 20.37
N CYS A 458 -6.97 28.06 19.57
CA CYS A 458 -7.18 27.87 18.14
C CYS A 458 -5.94 28.33 17.36
N GLN A 459 -5.49 27.52 16.38
CA GLN A 459 -4.32 27.86 15.57
C GLN A 459 -4.66 28.86 14.46
N LYS A 460 -5.89 28.81 13.93
CA LYS A 460 -6.34 29.65 12.82
C LYS A 460 -7.71 30.27 13.14
N PRO A 461 -8.04 31.42 12.55
CA PRO A 461 -9.37 32.03 12.68
C PRO A 461 -10.51 31.10 12.27
N GLU A 462 -10.32 30.27 11.24
CA GLU A 462 -11.32 29.30 10.80
C GLU A 462 -11.64 28.26 11.86
N ASP A 463 -10.64 27.82 12.64
CA ASP A 463 -10.84 26.86 13.74
C ASP A 463 -11.71 27.48 14.85
N LEU A 464 -11.48 28.77 15.17
CA LEU A 464 -12.29 29.52 16.11
C LEU A 464 -13.75 29.61 15.65
N TYR A 465 -13.98 30.01 14.39
CA TYR A 465 -15.32 30.11 13.83
C TYR A 465 -16.02 28.76 13.82
N THR A 466 -15.33 27.70 13.42
CA THR A 466 -15.88 26.34 13.41
C THR A 466 -16.27 25.91 14.82
N ALA A 467 -15.43 26.14 15.82
CA ALA A 467 -15.70 25.77 17.20
C ALA A 467 -16.90 26.53 17.79
N ILE A 468 -17.06 27.83 17.48
CA ILE A 468 -18.25 28.61 17.84
C ILE A 468 -19.48 28.05 17.15
N GLY A 469 -19.42 27.78 15.85
CA GLY A 469 -20.56 27.31 15.06
C GLY A 469 -21.05 25.92 15.43
N LEU A 470 -20.14 25.04 15.86
CA LEU A 470 -20.46 23.72 16.41
C LEU A 470 -20.98 23.77 17.86
N GLY A 471 -20.82 24.91 18.52
CA GLY A 471 -21.22 25.07 19.93
C GLY A 471 -20.25 24.45 20.93
N ASN A 472 -19.01 24.19 20.52
CA ASN A 472 -17.96 23.63 21.38
C ASN A 472 -17.61 24.54 22.55
N PHE A 473 -17.82 25.85 22.41
CA PHE A 473 -17.84 26.82 23.48
C PHE A 473 -18.84 27.96 23.16
N GLN A 474 -19.28 28.66 24.21
CA GLN A 474 -20.15 29.81 24.08
C GLN A 474 -19.37 31.08 24.38
N LEU A 475 -19.56 32.10 23.53
CA LEU A 475 -18.98 33.42 23.73
C LEU A 475 -19.62 34.07 24.97
N GLY A 476 -18.81 34.54 25.89
CA GLY A 476 -19.28 35.06 27.19
C GLY A 476 -18.60 36.36 27.62
N PRO A 477 -18.99 36.92 28.80
CA PRO A 477 -18.41 38.16 29.34
C PRO A 477 -16.89 38.12 29.54
N VAL A 478 -16.32 36.92 29.74
CA VAL A 478 -14.85 36.70 29.89
C VAL A 478 -14.13 37.05 28.61
N ASP A 479 -14.71 36.74 27.43
CA ASP A 479 -14.13 37.05 26.15
C ASP A 479 -14.06 38.57 25.93
N ILE A 480 -15.05 39.30 26.37
CA ILE A 480 -15.07 40.78 26.29
C ILE A 480 -14.06 41.40 27.25
N SER A 481 -13.97 40.90 28.48
CA SER A 481 -13.00 41.42 29.47
C SER A 481 -11.56 41.29 28.98
N SER A 482 -11.25 40.18 28.30
CA SER A 482 -9.93 39.98 27.69
C SER A 482 -9.65 40.91 26.49
N LEU A 483 -10.71 41.36 25.80
CA LEU A 483 -10.61 42.30 24.68
C LEU A 483 -10.59 43.75 25.15
N SER A 484 -11.21 44.10 26.30
CA SER A 484 -11.30 45.45 26.83
C SER A 484 -10.13 45.94 27.67
N GLU A 485 -9.14 45.06 27.92
CA GLU A 485 -7.91 45.54 28.54
C GLU A 485 -7.26 46.60 27.65
N LYS A 486 -7.45 47.87 28.08
CA LYS A 486 -6.81 49.03 27.49
C LYS A 486 -5.33 48.76 27.32
N THR A 487 -4.84 48.96 26.14
CA THR A 487 -3.41 49.00 25.80
C THR A 487 -2.68 49.86 26.83
N ASP A 488 -2.16 49.23 27.86
CA ASP A 488 -1.44 49.88 28.93
C ASP A 488 -0.21 50.53 28.28
N LYS A 489 -0.10 51.82 28.42
CA LYS A 489 1.01 52.68 27.95
C LYS A 489 2.36 52.25 28.50
N ARG A 490 2.44 51.16 29.19
CA ARG A 490 3.64 50.51 29.74
C ARG A 490 4.55 49.89 28.68
N TRP A 491 4.04 49.52 27.51
CA TRP A 491 4.87 48.94 26.45
C TRP A 491 5.77 49.93 25.73
N LYS A 492 5.43 51.23 25.71
CA LYS A 492 6.29 52.26 25.13
C LYS A 492 7.51 52.65 26.02
N ARG A 493 7.54 52.20 27.28
CA ARG A 493 8.66 52.40 28.20
C ARG A 493 9.71 51.28 28.20
N LEU A 494 9.42 50.15 27.58
CA LEU A 494 10.30 48.97 27.52
C LEU A 494 11.25 48.97 26.31
N PHE A 495 11.04 49.87 25.34
CA PHE A 495 11.92 49.97 24.15
C PHE A 495 12.93 51.15 24.19
N SER A 496 13.05 51.85 25.30
CA SER A 496 14.13 52.84 25.49
C SER A 496 14.84 52.52 26.79
N PHE A 497 15.91 51.87 26.74
CA PHE A 497 17.11 51.92 27.55
C PHE A 497 17.83 50.57 27.65
N GLY A 498 19.09 50.61 27.22
CA GLY A 498 20.12 49.81 27.86
C GLY A 498 20.52 48.52 27.19
N LYS A 499 21.52 48.59 26.30
CA LYS A 499 22.44 47.48 26.10
C LYS A 499 22.94 46.98 27.46
N LYS A 500 22.39 45.91 27.97
CA LYS A 500 23.06 45.05 28.95
C LYS A 500 23.27 43.70 28.32
N LYS A 501 24.54 43.29 28.31
CA LYS A 501 25.03 41.98 27.87
C LYS A 501 24.14 40.87 28.44
N SER A 502 23.40 40.20 27.57
CA SER A 502 22.83 38.92 27.89
C SER A 502 23.94 37.89 27.91
N LYS A 503 24.07 37.18 29.02
CA LYS A 503 24.82 35.93 29.09
C LYS A 503 24.29 35.00 27.99
N LYS A 504 25.22 34.50 27.18
CA LYS A 504 24.95 33.36 26.28
C LYS A 504 24.34 32.25 27.12
N VAL A 505 23.07 31.95 26.88
CA VAL A 505 22.54 30.63 27.10
C VAL A 505 23.06 29.82 25.91
N ASP A 506 23.76 28.77 26.18
CA ASP A 506 24.35 27.89 25.18
C ASP A 506 23.27 27.51 24.16
N ALA A 507 23.54 27.91 22.91
CA ALA A 507 22.76 27.47 21.77
C ALA A 507 22.89 25.94 21.72
N VAL A 508 21.76 25.24 21.80
CA VAL A 508 21.68 23.87 21.37
C VAL A 508 22.13 23.86 19.91
N ASP A 509 23.21 23.16 19.62
CA ASP A 509 23.79 23.02 18.31
C ASP A 509 22.72 22.74 17.27
N ALA A 510 22.64 23.60 16.25
CA ALA A 510 21.88 23.29 15.05
C ALA A 510 22.45 21.97 14.46
N PRO A 511 21.61 20.99 14.08
CA PRO A 511 22.10 19.72 13.56
C PRO A 511 23.02 20.00 12.35
N GLU A 512 24.23 19.41 12.38
CA GLU A 512 25.17 19.47 11.26
C GLU A 512 24.46 18.99 9.97
N PRO A 513 24.69 19.62 8.82
CA PRO A 513 24.07 19.23 7.57
C PRO A 513 24.46 17.77 7.23
N VAL A 514 23.49 16.89 7.25
CA VAL A 514 23.68 15.46 6.97
C VAL A 514 24.15 15.28 5.52
N ASP A 515 25.34 14.73 5.33
CA ASP A 515 25.85 14.40 3.99
C ASP A 515 25.04 13.25 3.41
N ARG A 516 24.08 13.59 2.58
CA ARG A 516 23.11 12.65 1.96
C ARG A 516 23.74 11.67 0.97
N LYS A 517 25.03 11.74 0.72
CA LYS A 517 25.78 10.83 -0.17
C LYS A 517 26.45 9.69 0.60
N LYS A 518 26.61 9.81 1.91
CA LYS A 518 27.22 8.80 2.76
C LYS A 518 26.18 7.91 3.41
N MET A 519 26.53 6.61 3.55
CA MET A 519 25.75 5.65 4.32
C MET A 519 25.89 5.98 5.81
N LEU A 520 24.79 5.94 6.56
CA LEU A 520 24.79 6.17 8.00
C LEU A 520 25.46 4.99 8.72
N SER A 521 26.44 5.27 9.58
CA SER A 521 27.00 4.28 10.50
C SER A 521 26.27 4.36 11.84
N LEU A 522 25.59 3.29 12.23
CA LEU A 522 24.83 3.19 13.48
C LEU A 522 25.75 2.69 14.58
N THR A 523 26.54 3.62 15.18
CA THR A 523 27.37 3.34 16.34
C THR A 523 26.59 3.55 17.64
N ASP A 524 27.03 2.97 18.75
CA ASP A 524 26.40 3.13 20.07
C ASP A 524 26.26 4.61 20.47
N GLU A 525 27.23 5.44 20.11
CA GLU A 525 27.21 6.88 20.38
C GLU A 525 26.15 7.60 19.52
N ASN A 526 26.12 7.31 18.23
CA ASN A 526 25.19 7.94 17.31
C ASN A 526 23.72 7.55 17.60
N LEU A 527 23.47 6.32 18.05
CA LEU A 527 22.15 5.86 18.47
C LEU A 527 21.63 6.55 19.74
N ARG A 528 22.53 7.11 20.55
CA ARG A 528 22.15 7.88 21.75
C ARG A 528 21.95 9.36 21.48
N THR A 529 22.63 9.90 20.49
CA THR A 529 22.75 11.36 20.30
C THR A 529 22.13 11.87 19.01
N LYS A 530 22.18 11.09 17.92
CA LYS A 530 21.83 11.56 16.56
C LYS A 530 20.68 10.80 15.90
N TYR A 531 20.48 9.52 16.26
CA TYR A 531 19.53 8.64 15.58
C TYR A 531 18.50 8.09 16.56
N THR A 532 17.26 8.00 16.10
CA THR A 532 16.16 7.41 16.88
C THR A 532 15.70 6.11 16.22
N LEU A 533 15.70 5.01 16.96
CA LEU A 533 15.11 3.75 16.49
C LEU A 533 13.59 3.88 16.46
N SER A 534 12.98 3.55 15.33
CA SER A 534 11.55 3.70 15.13
C SER A 534 10.75 2.66 15.92
N GLU A 535 9.74 3.12 16.65
CA GLU A 535 8.89 2.27 17.48
C GLU A 535 8.01 1.31 16.67
N CYS A 536 7.64 1.68 15.44
CA CYS A 536 6.77 0.88 14.57
C CYS A 536 7.37 -0.46 14.14
N CYS A 537 8.71 -0.57 14.11
CA CYS A 537 9.38 -1.79 13.63
C CYS A 537 10.56 -2.24 14.50
N ARG A 538 11.01 -1.44 15.46
CA ARG A 538 12.07 -1.75 16.44
C ARG A 538 13.25 -2.51 15.84
N PRO A 539 14.05 -1.84 14.97
CA PRO A 539 15.20 -2.48 14.33
C PRO A 539 16.29 -2.83 15.36
N ILE A 540 16.97 -3.96 15.17
CA ILE A 540 18.09 -4.42 15.97
C ILE A 540 19.28 -4.78 15.09
N PRO A 541 20.52 -4.87 15.63
CA PRO A 541 21.69 -5.24 14.84
C PRO A 541 21.51 -6.55 14.08
N GLY A 542 21.82 -6.49 12.77
CA GLY A 542 21.60 -7.57 11.81
C GLY A 542 20.26 -7.51 11.05
N ASP A 543 19.38 -6.56 11.38
CA ASP A 543 18.26 -6.20 10.50
C ASP A 543 18.77 -5.29 9.38
N ASP A 544 18.19 -5.41 8.18
CA ASP A 544 18.38 -4.43 7.12
C ASP A 544 17.67 -3.14 7.49
N VAL A 545 18.43 -2.05 7.55
CA VAL A 545 17.94 -0.77 8.06
C VAL A 545 18.20 0.38 7.10
N MET A 546 17.37 1.41 7.23
CA MET A 546 17.57 2.69 6.58
C MET A 546 17.17 3.83 7.49
N GLY A 547 17.79 4.98 7.26
CA GLY A 547 17.47 6.22 7.94
C GLY A 547 16.45 7.04 7.15
N PHE A 548 15.50 7.63 7.86
CA PHE A 548 14.61 8.64 7.35
C PHE A 548 14.91 9.97 8.06
N VAL A 549 15.15 11.02 7.28
CA VAL A 549 15.41 12.38 7.80
C VAL A 549 14.09 13.15 7.75
N ASP A 550 13.59 13.59 8.90
CA ASP A 550 12.38 14.43 8.97
C ASP A 550 12.66 15.89 8.56
N GLU A 551 11.63 16.73 8.56
CA GLU A 551 11.73 18.14 8.20
C GLU A 551 12.59 18.95 9.17
N ASN A 552 12.74 18.47 10.41
CA ASN A 552 13.55 19.11 11.46
C ASN A 552 15.00 18.62 11.45
N GLY A 553 15.36 17.69 10.56
CA GLY A 553 16.69 17.10 10.46
C GLY A 553 16.93 15.93 11.42
N HIS A 554 15.91 15.43 12.14
CA HIS A 554 16.02 14.22 12.95
C HIS A 554 16.04 12.98 12.06
N ILE A 555 16.85 11.99 12.46
CA ILE A 555 17.03 10.76 11.70
C ILE A 555 16.38 9.60 12.47
N PHE A 556 15.36 9.01 11.84
CA PHE A 556 14.66 7.82 12.33
C PHE A 556 15.16 6.59 11.59
N ILE A 557 15.52 5.55 12.33
CA ILE A 557 16.01 4.28 11.76
C ILE A 557 14.86 3.28 11.72
N HIS A 558 14.54 2.81 10.53
CA HIS A 558 13.52 1.81 10.28
C HIS A 558 14.13 0.52 9.72
N LYS A 559 13.46 -0.61 9.91
CA LYS A 559 13.71 -1.80 9.07
C LYS A 559 13.31 -1.49 7.64
N VAL A 560 14.07 -1.96 6.66
CA VAL A 560 13.75 -1.81 5.23
C VAL A 560 12.37 -2.37 4.89
N GLN A 561 11.96 -3.42 5.57
CA GLN A 561 10.68 -4.12 5.38
C GLN A 561 9.49 -3.47 6.12
N CYS A 562 9.73 -2.45 6.93
CA CYS A 562 8.67 -1.79 7.69
C CYS A 562 7.62 -1.16 6.74
N PRO A 563 6.31 -1.43 6.94
CA PRO A 563 5.25 -0.84 6.10
C PRO A 563 5.29 0.69 6.08
N ASP A 564 5.61 1.33 7.22
CA ASP A 564 5.73 2.78 7.30
C ASP A 564 6.98 3.28 6.57
N CYS A 565 8.09 2.56 6.68
CA CYS A 565 9.29 2.86 5.90
C CYS A 565 9.04 2.72 4.40
N GLN A 566 8.27 1.73 3.98
CA GLN A 566 7.88 1.53 2.60
C GLN A 566 7.02 2.70 2.07
N LYS A 567 6.11 3.22 2.89
CA LYS A 567 5.36 4.45 2.57
C LYS A 567 6.30 5.65 2.43
N LEU A 568 7.21 5.82 3.38
CA LEU A 568 8.21 6.91 3.37
C LEU A 568 9.11 6.85 2.13
N LYS A 569 9.52 5.65 1.68
CA LYS A 569 10.26 5.45 0.42
C LYS A 569 9.52 5.99 -0.79
N SER A 570 8.22 5.73 -0.87
CA SER A 570 7.40 6.14 -2.01
C SER A 570 7.08 7.63 -2.03
N THR A 571 7.11 8.29 -0.87
CA THR A 571 6.69 9.69 -0.70
C THR A 571 7.85 10.65 -0.46
N HIS A 572 8.85 10.22 0.30
CA HIS A 572 10.01 11.04 0.71
C HIS A 572 11.34 10.36 0.36
N GLY A 573 11.43 9.71 -0.78
CA GLY A 573 12.61 8.95 -1.19
C GLY A 573 13.94 9.73 -1.17
N ASN A 574 13.89 11.07 -1.28
CA ASN A 574 15.06 11.92 -1.14
C ASN A 574 15.52 12.16 0.31
N SER A 575 14.67 11.86 1.29
CA SER A 575 14.94 11.93 2.73
C SER A 575 15.39 10.59 3.31
N ILE A 576 15.54 9.58 2.46
CA ILE A 576 15.98 8.25 2.85
C ILE A 576 17.47 8.11 2.61
N LEU A 577 18.15 7.56 3.61
CA LEU A 577 19.58 7.30 3.62
C LEU A 577 19.82 5.81 3.89
N GLY A 578 20.77 5.21 3.19
CA GLY A 578 21.27 3.90 3.56
C GLY A 578 21.88 3.93 4.96
N ALA A 579 21.62 2.91 5.78
CA ALA A 579 22.18 2.78 7.10
C ALA A 579 22.81 1.40 7.29
N ARG A 580 23.86 1.32 8.10
CA ARG A 580 24.55 0.09 8.44
C ARG A 580 24.85 0.05 9.93
N TRP A 581 24.64 -1.10 10.54
CA TRP A 581 25.01 -1.36 11.92
C TRP A 581 26.54 -1.40 12.10
N ASP A 582 27.00 -0.69 13.12
CA ASP A 582 28.39 -0.61 13.54
C ASP A 582 28.42 -0.46 15.09
N THR A 583 27.54 -1.27 15.73
CA THR A 583 27.38 -1.28 17.19
C THR A 583 28.35 -2.27 17.83
N SER A 584 28.67 -2.07 19.10
CA SER A 584 29.44 -3.03 19.89
C SER A 584 28.62 -4.30 20.17
N ASP A 585 29.29 -5.43 20.32
CA ASP A 585 28.65 -6.71 20.69
C ASP A 585 28.00 -6.69 22.11
N GLN A 586 28.17 -5.62 22.87
CA GLN A 586 27.60 -5.45 24.21
C GLN A 586 26.31 -4.62 24.24
N ALA A 587 25.92 -4.00 23.13
CA ALA A 587 24.71 -3.20 23.06
C ALA A 587 23.47 -4.08 23.12
N LEU A 588 22.48 -3.69 23.92
CA LEU A 588 21.23 -4.42 24.15
C LEU A 588 20.05 -3.70 23.51
N PHE A 589 19.22 -4.46 22.82
CA PHE A 589 18.06 -3.95 22.08
C PHE A 589 16.79 -4.72 22.47
N PRO A 590 15.64 -4.03 22.68
CA PRO A 590 14.40 -4.70 23.01
C PRO A 590 13.80 -5.38 21.76
N VAL A 591 13.35 -6.62 21.93
CA VAL A 591 12.65 -7.39 20.89
C VAL A 591 11.41 -8.06 21.48
N ASP A 592 10.35 -8.11 20.67
CA ASP A 592 9.11 -8.81 21.00
C ASP A 592 9.05 -10.14 20.22
N ILE A 593 8.81 -11.24 20.93
CA ILE A 593 8.61 -12.59 20.36
C ILE A 593 7.20 -13.04 20.71
N PHE A 594 6.45 -13.42 19.68
CA PHE A 594 5.14 -14.06 19.81
C PHE A 594 5.29 -15.57 19.76
N ILE A 595 4.64 -16.27 20.69
CA ILE A 595 4.67 -17.73 20.82
C ILE A 595 3.24 -18.23 20.86
N LYS A 596 2.93 -19.25 20.05
CA LYS A 596 1.66 -19.93 20.06
C LYS A 596 1.85 -21.43 20.21
N GLY A 597 1.04 -22.06 21.04
CA GLY A 597 1.15 -23.49 21.33
C GLY A 597 -0.12 -24.09 21.93
N ILE A 598 0.00 -25.34 22.38
CA ILE A 598 -1.07 -26.02 23.11
C ILE A 598 -0.86 -25.73 24.61
N ASP A 599 -1.92 -25.28 25.29
CA ASP A 599 -1.85 -24.97 26.72
C ASP A 599 -1.71 -26.23 27.52
N THR A 600 -0.49 -26.49 28.02
CA THR A 600 -0.14 -27.64 28.83
C THR A 600 0.55 -27.19 30.12
N GLN A 601 0.38 -27.98 31.20
CA GLN A 601 1.00 -27.66 32.49
C GLN A 601 2.52 -27.62 32.36
N GLY A 602 3.13 -26.49 32.76
CA GLY A 602 4.58 -26.29 32.72
C GLY A 602 5.13 -25.71 31.43
N LEU A 603 4.31 -25.46 30.39
CA LEU A 603 4.77 -24.88 29.13
C LEU A 603 5.44 -23.51 29.32
N LEU A 604 4.84 -22.63 30.12
CA LEU A 604 5.41 -21.30 30.40
C LEU A 604 6.77 -21.40 31.09
N HIS A 605 6.94 -22.36 32.01
CA HIS A 605 8.22 -22.60 32.69
C HIS A 605 9.30 -23.01 31.68
N GLN A 606 8.99 -23.95 30.78
CA GLN A 606 9.93 -24.40 29.72
C GLN A 606 10.32 -23.25 28.80
N ILE A 607 9.36 -22.40 28.40
CA ILE A 607 9.62 -21.22 27.57
C ILE A 607 10.55 -20.24 28.28
N THR A 608 10.26 -19.91 29.55
CA THR A 608 11.09 -18.96 30.31
C THR A 608 12.47 -19.54 30.64
N GLU A 609 12.59 -20.83 30.85
CA GLU A 609 13.86 -21.53 31.03
C GLU A 609 14.74 -21.45 29.78
N VAL A 610 14.18 -21.71 28.61
CA VAL A 610 14.89 -21.55 27.32
C VAL A 610 15.42 -20.14 27.17
N ILE A 611 14.61 -19.12 27.44
CA ILE A 611 15.00 -17.72 27.23
C ILE A 611 16.04 -17.29 28.28
N SER A 612 15.75 -17.51 29.56
CA SER A 612 16.54 -16.92 30.65
C SER A 612 17.74 -17.76 31.05
N VAL A 613 17.65 -19.10 30.97
CA VAL A 613 18.73 -20.00 31.37
C VAL A 613 19.59 -20.41 30.18
N LEU A 614 18.97 -20.91 29.11
CA LEU A 614 19.75 -21.41 27.95
C LEU A 614 20.39 -20.27 27.14
N HIS A 615 19.67 -19.17 26.93
CA HIS A 615 20.15 -18.02 26.14
C HIS A 615 20.56 -16.81 26.98
N SER A 616 20.41 -16.87 28.33
CA SER A 616 20.73 -15.77 29.25
C SER A 616 20.09 -14.43 28.91
N ALA A 617 18.97 -14.43 28.15
CA ALA A 617 18.27 -13.23 27.73
C ALA A 617 17.36 -12.72 28.86
N ASN A 618 17.40 -11.42 29.12
CA ASN A 618 16.60 -10.80 30.17
C ASN A 618 15.19 -10.47 29.66
N ILE A 619 14.17 -11.05 30.29
CA ILE A 619 12.76 -10.80 30.00
C ILE A 619 12.33 -9.48 30.64
N ILE A 620 11.79 -8.55 29.85
CA ILE A 620 11.29 -7.23 30.29
C ILE A 620 9.78 -7.30 30.60
N ARG A 621 9.03 -7.94 29.69
CA ARG A 621 7.58 -8.05 29.78
C ARG A 621 7.14 -9.42 29.27
N LEU A 622 6.17 -9.97 29.97
CA LEU A 622 5.53 -11.24 29.60
C LEU A 622 4.02 -11.03 29.63
N GLN A 623 3.37 -11.29 28.52
CA GLN A 623 1.92 -11.29 28.42
C GLN A 623 1.47 -12.65 27.92
N VAL A 624 0.62 -13.32 28.70
CA VAL A 624 0.10 -14.66 28.39
C VAL A 624 -1.40 -14.60 28.29
N ASN A 625 -1.94 -15.25 27.27
CA ASN A 625 -3.36 -15.42 27.06
C ASN A 625 -3.63 -16.89 26.73
N CYS A 626 -4.38 -17.57 27.61
CA CYS A 626 -4.79 -18.96 27.39
C CYS A 626 -6.29 -18.99 27.15
N LYS A 627 -6.70 -19.45 25.97
CA LYS A 627 -8.10 -19.55 25.59
C LYS A 627 -8.37 -20.84 24.83
N SER A 628 -9.35 -21.60 25.30
CA SER A 628 -9.81 -22.83 24.64
C SER A 628 -8.69 -23.86 24.38
N GLY A 629 -7.72 -24.00 25.32
CA GLY A 629 -6.61 -24.93 25.18
C GLY A 629 -5.47 -24.45 24.28
N ILE A 630 -5.53 -23.20 23.81
CA ILE A 630 -4.47 -22.55 23.04
C ILE A 630 -3.74 -21.56 23.94
N PHE A 631 -2.41 -21.70 23.99
CA PHE A 631 -1.48 -20.78 24.64
C PHE A 631 -0.99 -19.76 23.62
N GLU A 632 -1.14 -18.48 23.93
CA GLU A 632 -0.57 -17.37 23.18
C GLU A 632 0.20 -16.47 24.14
N SER A 633 1.44 -16.15 23.80
CA SER A 633 2.28 -15.30 24.64
C SER A 633 3.09 -14.33 23.82
N THR A 634 3.15 -13.08 24.27
CA THR A 634 4.10 -12.08 23.76
C THR A 634 5.14 -11.81 24.83
N ILE A 635 6.40 -12.05 24.50
CA ILE A 635 7.54 -11.88 25.40
C ILE A 635 8.46 -10.81 24.84
N GLN A 636 8.65 -9.76 25.63
CA GLN A 636 9.64 -8.72 25.34
C GLN A 636 10.91 -9.01 26.13
N MET A 637 12.05 -9.02 25.44
CA MET A 637 13.35 -9.29 26.03
C MET A 637 14.45 -8.43 25.41
N PHE A 638 15.58 -8.32 26.11
CA PHE A 638 16.79 -7.70 25.56
C PHE A 638 17.66 -8.72 24.83
N VAL A 639 18.17 -8.32 23.65
CA VAL A 639 19.05 -9.12 22.82
C VAL A 639 20.16 -8.24 22.21
N HIS A 640 21.27 -8.86 21.80
CA HIS A 640 22.38 -8.15 21.12
C HIS A 640 22.16 -8.01 19.62
N GLY A 641 21.34 -8.86 19.00
CA GLY A 641 21.03 -8.79 17.57
C GLY A 641 20.27 -9.99 17.02
N THR A 642 20.09 -9.98 15.70
CA THR A 642 19.28 -11.00 15.00
C THR A 642 19.80 -12.42 15.12
N LYS A 643 21.12 -12.63 15.29
CA LYS A 643 21.72 -13.97 15.47
C LYS A 643 21.21 -14.62 16.76
N GLU A 644 21.19 -13.86 17.85
CA GLU A 644 20.68 -14.32 19.14
C GLU A 644 19.19 -14.63 19.08
N VAL A 645 18.40 -13.73 18.47
CA VAL A 645 16.96 -13.94 18.26
C VAL A 645 16.68 -15.22 17.47
N LYS A 646 17.43 -15.48 16.39
CA LYS A 646 17.29 -16.72 15.61
C LYS A 646 17.60 -17.95 16.43
N GLY A 647 18.62 -17.89 17.31
CA GLY A 647 18.96 -18.95 18.25
C GLY A 647 17.83 -19.23 19.24
N ILE A 648 17.29 -18.18 19.86
CA ILE A 648 16.16 -18.27 20.79
C ILE A 648 14.93 -18.87 20.11
N ILE A 649 14.55 -18.37 18.94
CA ILE A 649 13.41 -18.88 18.15
C ILE A 649 13.61 -20.38 17.82
N SER A 650 14.83 -20.77 17.38
CA SER A 650 15.14 -22.16 17.06
C SER A 650 15.01 -23.07 18.28
N SER A 651 15.44 -22.60 19.45
CA SER A 651 15.34 -23.36 20.72
C SER A 651 13.90 -23.45 21.21
N LEU A 652 13.13 -22.35 21.12
CA LEU A 652 11.71 -22.33 21.48
C LEU A 652 10.85 -23.23 20.60
N LYS A 653 11.15 -23.33 19.31
CA LYS A 653 10.46 -24.27 18.39
C LYS A 653 10.68 -25.74 18.74
N LYS A 654 11.71 -26.08 19.50
CA LYS A 654 11.98 -27.45 20.00
C LYS A 654 11.23 -27.78 21.28
N VAL A 655 10.65 -26.79 21.94
CA VAL A 655 9.85 -27.02 23.15
C VAL A 655 8.59 -27.77 22.76
N ARG A 656 8.31 -28.87 23.49
CA ARG A 656 7.11 -29.65 23.26
C ARG A 656 5.88 -28.74 23.40
N ASP A 657 4.90 -28.92 22.53
CA ASP A 657 3.63 -28.17 22.50
C ASP A 657 3.71 -26.70 22.01
N VAL A 658 4.89 -26.15 21.78
CA VAL A 658 5.05 -24.91 20.99
C VAL A 658 4.86 -25.22 19.51
N LYS A 659 3.98 -24.48 18.84
CA LYS A 659 3.64 -24.70 17.42
C LYS A 659 4.15 -23.58 16.53
N GLU A 660 4.19 -22.37 17.05
CA GLU A 660 4.59 -21.19 16.28
C GLU A 660 5.41 -20.26 17.18
N VAL A 661 6.51 -19.74 16.63
CA VAL A 661 7.35 -18.74 17.29
C VAL A 661 7.76 -17.73 16.21
N THR A 662 7.38 -16.47 16.40
CA THR A 662 7.67 -15.39 15.47
C THR A 662 8.18 -14.16 16.21
N ARG A 663 9.06 -13.38 15.55
CA ARG A 663 9.43 -12.05 16.02
C ARG A 663 8.38 -11.05 15.50
N VAL A 664 7.84 -10.23 16.38
CA VAL A 664 6.85 -9.20 16.07
C VAL A 664 7.51 -7.88 15.68
#